data_9474263824527f5b398ebaba641b28e6
#
_entry.id   9474263824527f5b398ebaba641b28e6
#
_cell.length_a   1.000
_cell.length_b   1.000
_cell.length_c   1.000
_cell.angle_alpha   90.00
_cell.angle_beta   90.00
_cell.angle_gamma   90.00
#
_symmetry.space_group_name_H-M   'P 1'
#
loop_
_entity.id
_entity.type
_entity.pdbx_description
1 polymer ?
#
loop_
_entity_poly.entity_id
_entity_poly.type
_entity_poly.pdbx_seq_one_letter_code
_entity_poly.pdbx_strand_id
1 'polypeptide(L)'
;MDVIPTAEDELAAQIEQSTDNSPVSTTLRTDERVLARVTDGIYRQPGSAIRELVSNAYDADAQRVVIKTDRPRFHTISIEDDGIGMTPATLAHLLHHIGGSAKQTHEGTQLGITDHVDSSRSPSGRRLIGKIGIGLFSVAQLTHRFQIITKTVNDPWRTIASVVLRQYSEESAPQTDEQREYEVGKVTIWREPVADVDSHGTTIILTDIRHQARDTLQSRDIWTAIDSDLALTPEDARDLKPPEFHIGRVQQNNSNILEGEDGNYDTLPWTSDDEPNTAFRKLVRAVWQQVDRGIPNPKLEDIFDYYLRMVWQLSLAIPAPYVFGNPFELPLNNRMSLFELPKVAEETPVEFTLADQETVAATRSIGSSAKIGTDFHVLFDDLKLTRPLKFTDLPATTHAVKKPILAVGHVLEEFDGVPAEFSGGPLEFDAYLIWAPKIAPTEHQGVLVRVHGSSGTLFDSTFMRYQVSEQTRLRQITCELFISTGFEAALNIDRESFNYAHPHVIYITKWLHMALRRLATIQKRIAVDIRRESRKVAADEQEEMLKRVIVEAWQNESEDQGAEPPSVEFEDAEDQLTPVKPGTYRFRRSPIFGESEGQRTRRNDSMEQKLRAIIQLLDAFEILQNLTGQQQERLLSCIREILEIAP
;
A
#
# COMPACT_ATOMS: atom_id res chain seq x y z
N MET A 1 -10.69 33.69 -46.35
CA MET A 1 -11.58 33.97 -45.21
C MET A 1 -10.67 34.36 -44.07
N ASP A 2 -10.67 35.63 -43.72
CA ASP A 2 -9.93 36.09 -42.55
C ASP A 2 -10.57 35.44 -41.33
N VAL A 3 -9.81 34.60 -40.63
CA VAL A 3 -10.24 33.98 -39.37
C VAL A 3 -10.30 35.13 -38.35
N ILE A 4 -11.49 35.45 -37.86
CA ILE A 4 -11.66 36.41 -36.77
C ILE A 4 -10.92 35.83 -35.57
N PRO A 5 -9.90 36.53 -35.00
CA PRO A 5 -9.16 36.03 -33.85
C PRO A 5 -10.12 35.77 -32.67
N THR A 6 -9.92 34.70 -31.97
CA THR A 6 -10.68 34.38 -30.76
C THR A 6 -10.24 35.30 -29.61
N ALA A 7 -11.04 35.40 -28.55
CA ALA A 7 -10.64 36.12 -27.33
C ALA A 7 -9.34 35.58 -26.71
N GLU A 8 -9.04 34.30 -26.94
CA GLU A 8 -7.80 33.65 -26.53
C GLU A 8 -6.61 34.08 -27.37
N ASP A 9 -6.78 34.14 -28.70
CA ASP A 9 -5.74 34.59 -29.61
C ASP A 9 -5.35 36.05 -29.30
N GLU A 10 -6.36 36.89 -29.00
CA GLU A 10 -6.15 38.28 -28.59
C GLU A 10 -5.41 38.38 -27.26
N LEU A 11 -5.79 37.57 -26.25
CA LEU A 11 -5.10 37.52 -24.97
C LEU A 11 -3.67 36.99 -25.12
N ALA A 12 -3.45 35.93 -25.90
CA ALA A 12 -2.12 35.41 -26.18
C ALA A 12 -1.21 36.47 -26.79
N ALA A 13 -1.67 37.19 -27.79
CA ALA A 13 -0.94 38.30 -28.42
C ALA A 13 -0.64 39.45 -27.44
N GLN A 14 -1.59 39.78 -26.55
CA GLN A 14 -1.38 40.78 -25.49
C GLN A 14 -0.33 40.30 -24.46
N ILE A 15 -0.35 39.03 -24.08
CA ILE A 15 0.65 38.44 -23.17
C ILE A 15 2.05 38.52 -23.78
N GLU A 16 2.22 38.20 -25.05
CA GLU A 16 3.51 38.29 -25.75
C GLU A 16 4.11 39.69 -25.74
N GLN A 17 3.28 40.74 -25.76
CA GLN A 17 3.69 42.15 -25.75
C GLN A 17 3.78 42.74 -24.33
N SER A 18 3.39 42.01 -23.28
CA SER A 18 3.36 42.51 -21.92
C SER A 18 4.76 42.61 -21.30
N THR A 19 4.94 43.58 -20.40
CA THR A 19 6.15 43.78 -19.58
C THR A 19 5.73 44.10 -18.15
N ASP A 20 6.69 44.11 -17.22
CA ASP A 20 6.47 44.52 -15.83
C ASP A 20 5.91 45.96 -15.69
N ASN A 21 6.28 46.85 -16.63
CA ASN A 21 5.76 48.22 -16.69
C ASN A 21 4.41 48.34 -17.43
N SER A 22 4.00 47.29 -18.17
CA SER A 22 2.75 47.27 -18.94
C SER A 22 2.08 45.92 -18.82
N PRO A 23 1.56 45.56 -17.62
CA PRO A 23 0.89 44.29 -17.40
C PRO A 23 -0.47 44.23 -18.07
N VAL A 24 -0.83 43.05 -18.57
CA VAL A 24 -2.17 42.75 -19.09
C VAL A 24 -3.05 42.28 -17.95
N SER A 25 -4.30 42.76 -17.92
CA SER A 25 -5.29 42.29 -16.93
C SER A 25 -6.47 41.65 -17.65
N THR A 26 -6.82 40.45 -17.21
CA THR A 26 -7.98 39.71 -17.70
C THR A 26 -8.80 39.14 -16.53
N THR A 27 -10.02 38.72 -16.83
CA THR A 27 -10.90 38.05 -15.89
C THR A 27 -10.87 36.57 -16.11
N LEU A 28 -10.87 35.80 -15.03
CA LEU A 28 -11.09 34.36 -15.08
C LEU A 28 -12.56 34.10 -15.34
N ARG A 29 -12.85 33.26 -16.33
CA ARG A 29 -14.21 32.88 -16.72
C ARG A 29 -14.36 31.38 -16.67
N THR A 30 -15.55 30.89 -16.38
CA THR A 30 -15.90 29.46 -16.42
C THR A 30 -17.27 29.30 -17.07
N ASP A 31 -17.43 28.21 -17.78
CA ASP A 31 -18.67 27.88 -18.50
C ASP A 31 -19.84 27.55 -17.58
N GLU A 32 -19.61 27.26 -16.28
CA GLU A 32 -20.69 26.94 -15.33
C GLU A 32 -20.27 27.08 -13.85
N ARG A 33 -21.23 26.83 -12.94
CA ARG A 33 -21.08 26.72 -11.47
C ARG A 33 -20.04 25.66 -10.98
N VAL A 34 -19.13 25.25 -11.86
CA VAL A 34 -18.13 24.20 -11.61
C VAL A 34 -17.18 24.65 -10.52
N LEU A 35 -16.78 25.91 -10.48
CA LEU A 35 -15.78 26.39 -9.51
C LEU A 35 -16.33 26.40 -8.08
N ALA A 36 -17.58 26.78 -7.87
CA ALA A 36 -18.21 26.73 -6.55
C ALA A 36 -18.30 25.30 -6.04
N ARG A 37 -18.59 24.34 -6.94
CA ARG A 37 -18.60 22.91 -6.60
C ARG A 37 -17.20 22.34 -6.37
N VAL A 38 -16.20 22.82 -7.13
CA VAL A 38 -14.79 22.41 -6.97
C VAL A 38 -14.21 22.98 -5.67
N THR A 39 -14.53 24.24 -5.33
CA THR A 39 -13.99 24.87 -4.13
C THR A 39 -14.58 24.32 -2.83
N ASP A 40 -15.84 23.91 -2.82
CA ASP A 40 -16.53 23.53 -1.58
C ASP A 40 -16.83 22.02 -1.45
N GLY A 41 -16.64 21.21 -2.50
CA GLY A 41 -17.13 19.84 -2.50
C GLY A 41 -16.23 18.73 -3.00
N ILE A 42 -15.32 18.98 -3.94
CA ILE A 42 -14.60 17.89 -4.62
C ILE A 42 -13.33 17.50 -3.87
N TYR A 43 -12.53 18.46 -3.44
CA TYR A 43 -11.28 18.18 -2.75
C TYR A 43 -11.40 18.60 -1.27
N ARG A 44 -11.39 17.66 -0.37
CA ARG A 44 -11.63 17.92 1.07
C ARG A 44 -10.36 18.11 1.90
N GLN A 45 -9.19 17.82 1.34
CA GLN A 45 -7.93 17.80 2.09
C GLN A 45 -6.82 18.56 1.34
N PRO A 46 -5.93 19.28 2.05
CA PRO A 46 -4.78 20.00 1.45
C PRO A 46 -3.92 19.11 0.54
N GLY A 47 -3.70 17.85 0.93
CA GLY A 47 -2.92 16.89 0.16
C GLY A 47 -3.46 16.59 -1.23
N SER A 48 -4.78 16.63 -1.43
CA SER A 48 -5.40 16.39 -2.74
C SER A 48 -5.05 17.49 -3.74
N ALA A 49 -5.05 18.77 -3.31
CA ALA A 49 -4.65 19.89 -4.17
C ALA A 49 -3.17 19.78 -4.58
N ILE A 50 -2.29 19.45 -3.63
CA ILE A 50 -0.86 19.28 -3.92
C ILE A 50 -0.65 18.09 -4.88
N ARG A 51 -1.36 16.98 -4.70
CA ARG A 51 -1.32 15.82 -5.60
C ARG A 51 -1.65 16.19 -7.04
N GLU A 52 -2.69 17.02 -7.23
CA GLU A 52 -3.09 17.47 -8.57
C GLU A 52 -2.01 18.33 -9.25
N LEU A 53 -1.33 19.21 -8.50
CA LEU A 53 -0.22 19.98 -9.03
C LEU A 53 0.97 19.09 -9.42
N VAL A 54 1.30 18.10 -8.62
CA VAL A 54 2.32 17.08 -8.95
C VAL A 54 1.93 16.27 -10.19
N SER A 55 0.64 15.91 -10.33
CA SER A 55 0.14 15.22 -11.52
C SER A 55 0.23 16.09 -12.78
N ASN A 56 -0.03 17.39 -12.66
CA ASN A 56 0.14 18.32 -13.79
C ASN A 56 1.60 18.46 -14.21
N ALA A 57 2.53 18.51 -13.26
CA ALA A 57 3.97 18.52 -13.54
C ALA A 57 4.40 17.21 -14.26
N TYR A 58 3.90 16.04 -13.81
CA TYR A 58 4.16 14.76 -14.48
C TYR A 58 3.66 14.77 -15.93
N ASP A 59 2.45 15.27 -16.17
CA ASP A 59 1.85 15.37 -17.49
C ASP A 59 2.58 16.39 -18.41
N ALA A 60 3.27 17.37 -17.81
CA ALA A 60 4.13 18.33 -18.50
C ALA A 60 5.57 17.81 -18.71
N ASP A 61 5.79 16.51 -18.64
CA ASP A 61 7.08 15.85 -18.82
C ASP A 61 8.16 16.24 -17.79
N ALA A 62 7.81 16.81 -16.65
CA ALA A 62 8.76 17.13 -15.62
C ALA A 62 9.53 15.88 -15.16
N GLN A 63 10.80 16.03 -14.88
CA GLN A 63 11.63 15.01 -14.25
C GLN A 63 11.75 15.26 -12.74
N ARG A 64 11.64 16.51 -12.34
CA ARG A 64 11.78 16.93 -10.95
C ARG A 64 10.66 17.88 -10.56
N VAL A 65 10.07 17.60 -9.40
CA VAL A 65 9.13 18.51 -8.73
C VAL A 65 9.68 18.84 -7.36
N VAL A 66 9.74 20.12 -7.01
CA VAL A 66 10.19 20.59 -5.69
C VAL A 66 9.04 21.31 -5.02
N ILE A 67 8.59 20.80 -3.89
CA ILE A 67 7.57 21.40 -3.05
C ILE A 67 8.25 21.94 -1.81
N LYS A 68 8.07 23.21 -1.54
CA LYS A 68 8.56 23.87 -0.33
C LYS A 68 7.39 24.47 0.43
N THR A 69 7.32 24.15 1.70
CA THR A 69 6.39 24.76 2.63
C THR A 69 7.18 25.55 3.66
N ASP A 70 6.61 26.57 4.25
CA ASP A 70 7.22 27.25 5.37
C ASP A 70 6.77 26.61 6.69
N ARG A 71 6.85 25.26 6.74
CA ARG A 71 6.49 24.49 7.94
C ARG A 71 7.21 25.01 9.19
N PRO A 72 6.59 25.04 10.32
CA PRO A 72 5.19 24.66 10.62
C PRO A 72 4.17 25.80 10.44
N ARG A 73 4.54 26.95 9.86
CA ARG A 73 3.66 28.12 9.75
C ARG A 73 2.65 28.05 8.61
N PHE A 74 3.07 27.50 7.46
CA PHE A 74 2.24 27.35 6.23
C PHE A 74 1.61 28.67 5.75
N HIS A 75 2.39 29.77 5.73
CA HIS A 75 1.92 31.00 5.11
C HIS A 75 2.02 30.95 3.58
N THR A 76 3.05 30.24 3.08
CA THR A 76 3.32 30.04 1.67
C THR A 76 3.62 28.58 1.35
N ILE A 77 3.20 28.13 0.17
CA ILE A 77 3.58 26.83 -0.39
C ILE A 77 4.01 27.09 -1.83
N SER A 78 5.20 26.64 -2.22
CA SER A 78 5.67 26.71 -3.60
C SER A 78 5.85 25.31 -4.19
N ILE A 79 5.42 25.17 -5.44
CA ILE A 79 5.58 23.94 -6.23
C ILE A 79 6.28 24.34 -7.52
N GLU A 80 7.48 23.81 -7.72
CA GLU A 80 8.33 24.08 -8.88
C GLU A 80 8.57 22.78 -9.64
N ASP A 81 8.38 22.79 -10.94
CA ASP A 81 8.67 21.70 -11.86
C ASP A 81 9.61 22.12 -12.98
N ASP A 82 10.36 21.18 -13.54
CA ASP A 82 11.21 21.32 -14.70
C ASP A 82 10.54 20.78 -15.99
N GLY A 83 9.22 20.83 -16.07
CA GLY A 83 8.45 20.41 -17.25
C GLY A 83 8.59 21.35 -18.44
N ILE A 84 7.85 21.08 -19.51
CA ILE A 84 7.93 21.86 -20.76
C ILE A 84 7.52 23.33 -20.61
N GLY A 85 6.88 23.71 -19.49
CA GLY A 85 6.32 25.04 -19.27
C GLY A 85 5.07 25.31 -20.12
N MET A 86 4.60 26.56 -20.10
CA MET A 86 3.42 27.02 -20.85
C MET A 86 3.78 28.17 -21.76
N THR A 87 3.36 28.10 -23.03
CA THR A 87 3.39 29.23 -23.97
C THR A 87 2.31 30.25 -23.58
N PRO A 88 2.36 31.50 -24.08
CA PRO A 88 1.29 32.47 -23.91
C PRO A 88 -0.09 31.94 -24.35
N ALA A 89 -0.14 31.19 -25.45
CA ALA A 89 -1.37 30.58 -25.95
C ALA A 89 -1.90 29.51 -24.99
N THR A 90 -1.01 28.63 -24.50
CA THR A 90 -1.39 27.60 -23.51
C THR A 90 -1.88 28.23 -22.20
N LEU A 91 -1.23 29.30 -21.74
CA LEU A 91 -1.65 30.02 -20.54
C LEU A 91 -3.00 30.71 -20.73
N ALA A 92 -3.22 31.39 -21.90
CA ALA A 92 -4.48 32.02 -22.25
C ALA A 92 -5.62 30.99 -22.26
N HIS A 93 -5.42 29.84 -22.91
CA HIS A 93 -6.38 28.74 -22.92
C HIS A 93 -6.71 28.25 -21.48
N LEU A 94 -5.71 28.04 -20.65
CA LEU A 94 -5.89 27.62 -19.25
C LEU A 94 -6.74 28.59 -18.44
N LEU A 95 -6.57 29.91 -18.69
CA LEU A 95 -7.27 30.96 -17.96
C LEU A 95 -8.72 31.18 -18.45
N HIS A 96 -9.01 30.86 -19.72
CA HIS A 96 -10.35 31.02 -20.30
C HIS A 96 -11.22 29.75 -20.18
N HIS A 97 -10.62 28.56 -20.13
CA HIS A 97 -11.32 27.26 -20.09
C HIS A 97 -11.12 26.51 -18.79
N ILE A 98 -11.59 27.07 -17.68
CA ILE A 98 -11.59 26.43 -16.39
C ILE A 98 -12.60 25.27 -16.39
N GLY A 99 -12.11 24.02 -16.29
CA GLY A 99 -12.94 22.81 -16.34
C GLY A 99 -13.06 22.18 -17.74
N GLY A 100 -12.56 22.85 -18.79
CA GLY A 100 -12.32 22.27 -20.10
C GLY A 100 -10.87 21.84 -20.23
N SER A 101 -10.58 20.54 -20.37
CA SER A 101 -9.20 20.07 -20.58
C SER A 101 -8.90 19.99 -22.06
N ALA A 102 -7.87 20.70 -22.51
CA ALA A 102 -7.27 20.45 -23.81
C ALA A 102 -6.54 19.09 -23.87
N LYS A 103 -6.21 18.50 -22.72
CA LYS A 103 -5.62 17.16 -22.63
C LYS A 103 -6.55 16.14 -23.26
N GLN A 104 -6.00 15.22 -24.06
CA GLN A 104 -6.73 14.18 -24.79
C GLN A 104 -7.66 14.71 -25.91
N THR A 105 -7.48 15.96 -26.35
CA THR A 105 -8.21 16.55 -27.46
C THR A 105 -7.26 16.95 -28.60
N HIS A 106 -7.81 17.19 -29.79
CA HIS A 106 -7.02 17.68 -30.93
C HIS A 106 -6.43 19.08 -30.64
N GLU A 107 -7.08 19.88 -29.81
CA GLU A 107 -6.63 21.18 -29.36
C GLU A 107 -5.38 21.08 -28.46
N GLY A 108 -5.30 20.08 -27.58
CA GLY A 108 -4.10 19.84 -26.78
C GLY A 108 -2.85 19.53 -27.61
N THR A 109 -3.04 18.87 -28.74
CA THR A 109 -1.96 18.64 -29.72
C THR A 109 -1.51 19.94 -30.37
N GLN A 110 -2.44 20.83 -30.74
CA GLN A 110 -2.11 22.13 -31.32
C GLN A 110 -1.38 23.05 -30.32
N LEU A 111 -1.74 22.97 -29.03
CA LEU A 111 -1.10 23.73 -27.95
C LEU A 111 0.24 23.10 -27.49
N GLY A 112 0.66 21.97 -28.05
CA GLY A 112 1.91 21.28 -27.67
C GLY A 112 1.86 20.60 -26.30
N ILE A 113 0.66 20.36 -25.74
CA ILE A 113 0.45 19.72 -24.43
C ILE A 113 0.49 18.19 -24.53
N THR A 114 0.09 17.65 -25.70
CA THR A 114 -0.01 16.20 -25.94
C THR A 114 0.77 15.79 -27.18
N ASP A 115 1.08 14.51 -27.29
CA ASP A 115 1.75 13.91 -28.44
C ASP A 115 0.92 14.06 -29.72
N HIS A 116 1.61 14.24 -30.87
CA HIS A 116 0.97 14.46 -32.17
C HIS A 116 0.23 13.23 -32.73
N VAL A 117 0.58 12.03 -32.29
CA VAL A 117 0.00 10.76 -32.77
C VAL A 117 -1.00 10.20 -31.79
N ASP A 118 -0.72 10.29 -30.49
CA ASP A 118 -1.55 9.75 -29.41
C ASP A 118 -1.83 10.84 -28.36
N SER A 119 -2.99 11.49 -28.45
CA SER A 119 -3.40 12.54 -27.51
C SER A 119 -3.55 12.08 -26.05
N SER A 120 -3.49 10.77 -25.79
CA SER A 120 -3.46 10.21 -24.43
C SER A 120 -2.05 10.22 -23.79
N ARG A 121 -1.05 10.72 -24.52
CA ARG A 121 0.34 10.80 -24.09
C ARG A 121 0.84 12.25 -24.09
N SER A 122 1.85 12.48 -23.24
CA SER A 122 2.65 13.70 -23.26
C SER A 122 3.56 13.74 -24.49
N PRO A 123 4.17 14.89 -24.82
CA PRO A 123 5.15 14.99 -25.91
C PRO A 123 6.33 14.00 -25.81
N SER A 124 6.77 13.63 -24.61
CA SER A 124 7.81 12.62 -24.39
C SER A 124 7.28 11.17 -24.37
N GLY A 125 5.97 10.96 -24.56
CA GLY A 125 5.34 9.64 -24.64
C GLY A 125 4.83 9.07 -23.30
N ARG A 126 4.88 9.83 -22.20
CA ARG A 126 4.28 9.41 -20.92
C ARG A 126 2.76 9.34 -21.05
N ARG A 127 2.13 8.34 -20.42
CA ARG A 127 0.68 8.31 -20.27
C ARG A 127 0.22 9.43 -19.36
N LEU A 128 -0.74 10.24 -19.83
CA LEU A 128 -1.26 11.36 -19.06
C LEU A 128 -2.10 10.86 -17.88
N ILE A 129 -1.87 11.47 -16.73
CA ILE A 129 -2.65 11.24 -15.51
C ILE A 129 -3.86 12.18 -15.50
N GLY A 130 -3.69 13.47 -15.83
CA GLY A 130 -4.73 14.50 -15.84
C GLY A 130 -5.71 14.38 -17.00
N LYS A 131 -7.04 14.56 -16.71
CA LYS A 131 -8.09 14.44 -17.72
C LYS A 131 -8.94 15.71 -17.89
N ILE A 132 -9.25 16.43 -16.81
CA ILE A 132 -10.40 17.36 -16.78
C ILE A 132 -9.99 18.83 -16.78
N GLY A 133 -8.70 19.18 -16.62
CA GLY A 133 -8.22 20.57 -16.65
C GLY A 133 -8.61 21.46 -15.45
N ILE A 134 -9.26 20.88 -14.43
CA ILE A 134 -9.62 21.60 -13.18
C ILE A 134 -8.52 21.52 -12.11
N GLY A 135 -7.50 20.70 -12.32
CA GLY A 135 -6.48 20.42 -11.32
C GLY A 135 -5.74 21.67 -10.80
N LEU A 136 -5.48 22.66 -11.65
CA LEU A 136 -4.87 23.91 -11.20
C LEU A 136 -5.77 24.66 -10.20
N PHE A 137 -7.08 24.59 -10.38
CA PHE A 137 -8.03 25.30 -9.51
C PHE A 137 -8.34 24.56 -8.21
N SER A 138 -7.83 23.34 -8.04
CA SER A 138 -7.83 22.66 -6.73
C SER A 138 -7.09 23.48 -5.66
N VAL A 139 -6.17 24.37 -6.08
CA VAL A 139 -5.47 25.32 -5.18
C VAL A 139 -6.41 26.29 -4.49
N ALA A 140 -7.62 26.55 -5.04
CA ALA A 140 -8.63 27.40 -4.43
C ALA A 140 -9.05 26.94 -3.02
N GLN A 141 -8.85 25.67 -2.69
CA GLN A 141 -9.04 25.15 -1.33
C GLN A 141 -7.94 25.60 -0.36
N LEU A 142 -6.73 25.78 -0.89
CA LEU A 142 -5.58 26.19 -0.09
C LEU A 142 -5.50 27.70 0.04
N THR A 143 -5.79 28.44 -1.06
CA THR A 143 -5.66 29.89 -1.08
C THR A 143 -6.56 30.53 -2.10
N HIS A 144 -6.80 31.83 -1.92
CA HIS A 144 -7.42 32.70 -2.93
C HIS A 144 -6.39 33.49 -3.75
N ARG A 145 -5.09 33.42 -3.40
CA ARG A 145 -4.04 34.19 -4.07
C ARG A 145 -2.87 33.30 -4.43
N PHE A 146 -2.57 33.19 -5.70
CA PHE A 146 -1.41 32.44 -6.16
C PHE A 146 -0.78 33.06 -7.39
N GLN A 147 0.46 32.71 -7.65
CA GLN A 147 1.18 33.13 -8.85
C GLN A 147 1.57 31.89 -9.65
N ILE A 148 1.50 32.01 -10.96
CA ILE A 148 2.03 31.03 -11.91
C ILE A 148 3.21 31.73 -12.59
N ILE A 149 4.39 31.15 -12.51
CA ILE A 149 5.60 31.59 -13.20
C ILE A 149 5.96 30.48 -14.15
N THR A 150 5.93 30.72 -15.46
CA THR A 150 6.18 29.66 -16.43
C THR A 150 7.06 30.14 -17.58
N LYS A 151 7.84 29.19 -18.12
CA LYS A 151 8.76 29.45 -19.21
C LYS A 151 8.94 28.18 -20.05
N THR A 152 8.94 28.32 -21.35
CA THR A 152 9.29 27.25 -22.29
C THR A 152 10.76 27.35 -22.70
N VAL A 153 11.35 26.22 -23.13
CA VAL A 153 12.72 26.20 -23.63
C VAL A 153 12.87 27.11 -24.83
N ASN A 154 14.03 27.77 -24.99
CA ASN A 154 14.35 28.74 -26.06
C ASN A 154 13.52 30.04 -26.05
N ASP A 155 12.64 30.27 -25.07
CA ASP A 155 11.98 31.57 -24.91
C ASP A 155 12.87 32.51 -24.06
N PRO A 156 13.24 33.69 -24.53
CA PRO A 156 14.00 34.66 -23.74
C PRO A 156 13.17 35.35 -22.65
N TRP A 157 11.90 35.02 -22.55
CA TRP A 157 10.97 35.60 -21.58
C TRP A 157 10.33 34.54 -20.69
N ARG A 158 10.16 34.84 -19.41
CA ARG A 158 9.26 34.12 -18.53
C ARG A 158 7.93 34.87 -18.38
N THR A 159 6.84 34.15 -18.31
CA THR A 159 5.49 34.73 -18.11
C THR A 159 5.09 34.53 -16.66
N ILE A 160 4.59 35.59 -16.04
CA ILE A 160 4.12 35.63 -14.65
C ILE A 160 2.65 36.00 -14.67
N ALA A 161 1.79 35.18 -14.07
CA ALA A 161 0.38 35.43 -13.88
C ALA A 161 0.04 35.47 -12.38
N SER A 162 -0.40 36.62 -11.89
CA SER A 162 -0.89 36.77 -10.51
C SER A 162 -2.40 36.62 -10.50
N VAL A 163 -2.89 35.63 -9.80
CA VAL A 163 -4.31 35.22 -9.77
C VAL A 163 -4.91 35.54 -8.40
N VAL A 164 -6.06 36.23 -8.41
CA VAL A 164 -6.87 36.48 -7.22
C VAL A 164 -8.27 35.94 -7.48
N LEU A 165 -8.64 34.86 -6.76
CA LEU A 165 -9.96 34.26 -6.86
C LEU A 165 -10.97 35.01 -5.99
N ARG A 166 -12.21 35.15 -6.50
CA ARG A 166 -13.33 35.73 -5.74
C ARG A 166 -13.91 34.66 -4.81
N GLN A 167 -14.33 35.08 -3.63
CA GLN A 167 -15.13 34.23 -2.73
C GLN A 167 -16.61 34.37 -3.13
N TYR A 168 -17.22 33.24 -3.46
CA TYR A 168 -18.67 33.16 -3.61
C TYR A 168 -19.23 32.37 -2.42
N SER A 169 -20.20 32.99 -1.69
CA SER A 169 -21.09 32.23 -0.83
C SER A 169 -22.28 31.73 -1.65
N GLU A 170 -22.87 30.60 -1.33
CA GLU A 170 -24.08 30.08 -1.99
C GLU A 170 -25.23 31.09 -1.96
N GLU A 171 -25.27 32.01 -0.97
CA GLU A 171 -26.27 33.06 -0.82
C GLU A 171 -26.09 34.24 -1.83
N SER A 172 -24.91 34.40 -2.40
CA SER A 172 -24.57 35.50 -3.32
C SER A 172 -24.65 35.12 -4.82
N ALA A 173 -25.07 33.91 -5.14
CA ALA A 173 -25.21 33.50 -6.54
C ALA A 173 -26.44 34.16 -7.18
N PRO A 174 -26.29 34.88 -8.29
CA PRO A 174 -27.45 35.50 -8.99
C PRO A 174 -28.41 34.40 -9.49
N GLN A 175 -29.68 34.55 -9.17
CA GLN A 175 -30.78 33.60 -9.47
C GLN A 175 -31.31 33.73 -10.92
N THR A 176 -30.56 34.19 -11.90
CA THR A 176 -31.04 34.34 -13.26
C THR A 176 -30.52 33.26 -14.20
N ASP A 177 -31.47 32.63 -14.88
CA ASP A 177 -31.36 31.46 -15.78
C ASP A 177 -30.76 31.75 -17.18
N GLU A 178 -30.05 32.83 -17.40
CA GLU A 178 -29.39 33.08 -18.66
C GLU A 178 -27.92 32.66 -18.61
N GLN A 179 -27.46 31.96 -19.63
CA GLN A 179 -26.07 31.60 -19.91
C GLN A 179 -25.14 32.83 -19.75
N ARG A 180 -24.67 33.09 -18.56
CA ARG A 180 -23.67 34.12 -18.27
C ARG A 180 -22.40 33.44 -17.81
N GLU A 181 -21.32 33.71 -18.53
CA GLU A 181 -19.97 33.47 -18.08
C GLU A 181 -19.77 34.09 -16.70
N TYR A 182 -19.43 33.28 -15.70
CA TYR A 182 -19.21 33.75 -14.33
C TYR A 182 -17.78 34.23 -14.18
N GLU A 183 -17.60 35.46 -13.75
CA GLU A 183 -16.31 36.04 -13.43
C GLU A 183 -15.80 35.50 -12.09
N VAL A 184 -14.86 34.55 -12.14
CA VAL A 184 -14.36 33.77 -10.99
C VAL A 184 -13.21 34.46 -10.27
N GLY A 185 -12.54 35.38 -10.94
CA GLY A 185 -11.39 36.07 -10.38
C GLY A 185 -10.77 37.07 -11.33
N LYS A 186 -9.68 37.69 -10.88
CA LYS A 186 -8.87 38.61 -11.66
C LYS A 186 -7.48 38.06 -11.84
N VAL A 187 -6.95 38.15 -13.04
CA VAL A 187 -5.57 37.80 -13.38
C VAL A 187 -4.84 39.01 -13.90
N THR A 188 -3.63 39.23 -13.42
CA THR A 188 -2.69 40.22 -13.94
C THR A 188 -1.48 39.49 -14.48
N ILE A 189 -1.13 39.72 -15.74
CA ILE A 189 -0.09 38.98 -16.45
C ILE A 189 0.95 39.95 -16.99
N TRP A 190 2.22 39.57 -16.84
CA TRP A 190 3.35 40.28 -17.44
C TRP A 190 4.47 39.34 -17.79
N ARG A 191 5.39 39.78 -18.62
CA ARG A 191 6.58 39.03 -19.02
C ARG A 191 7.85 39.76 -18.56
N GLU A 192 8.83 38.96 -18.13
CA GLU A 192 10.15 39.44 -17.72
C GLU A 192 11.24 38.73 -18.55
N PRO A 193 12.26 39.51 -19.03
CA PRO A 193 13.37 38.88 -19.73
C PRO A 193 14.21 37.99 -18.79
N VAL A 194 14.71 36.88 -19.29
CA VAL A 194 15.59 35.97 -18.56
C VAL A 194 16.91 35.78 -19.28
N ALA A 195 18.00 35.68 -18.52
CA ALA A 195 19.33 35.48 -19.08
C ALA A 195 19.54 34.02 -19.56
N ASP A 196 18.93 33.06 -18.89
CA ASP A 196 19.01 31.62 -19.21
C ASP A 196 17.83 31.22 -20.11
N VAL A 197 18.09 31.12 -21.42
CA VAL A 197 17.09 30.71 -22.40
C VAL A 197 16.79 29.22 -22.39
N ASP A 198 17.69 28.39 -21.87
CA ASP A 198 17.54 26.94 -21.83
C ASP A 198 16.69 26.47 -20.64
N SER A 199 16.55 27.29 -19.60
CA SER A 199 15.67 26.97 -18.46
C SER A 199 14.22 26.91 -18.93
N HIS A 200 13.47 25.96 -18.36
CA HIS A 200 12.05 25.77 -18.63
C HIS A 200 11.35 25.18 -17.40
N GLY A 201 10.02 25.22 -17.39
CA GLY A 201 9.21 24.65 -16.30
C GLY A 201 8.16 25.62 -15.80
N THR A 202 7.51 25.22 -14.69
CA THR A 202 6.46 26.02 -14.07
C THR A 202 6.66 26.07 -12.56
N THR A 203 6.50 27.26 -11.98
CA THR A 203 6.48 27.46 -10.53
C THR A 203 5.12 28.02 -10.13
N ILE A 204 4.45 27.37 -9.18
CA ILE A 204 3.19 27.85 -8.58
C ILE A 204 3.48 28.22 -7.14
N ILE A 205 3.21 29.49 -6.80
CA ILE A 205 3.42 30.04 -5.45
C ILE A 205 2.06 30.37 -4.86
N LEU A 206 1.68 29.63 -3.82
CA LEU A 206 0.46 29.84 -3.05
C LEU A 206 0.79 30.76 -1.88
N THR A 207 0.13 31.91 -1.78
CA THR A 207 0.27 32.86 -0.68
C THR A 207 -1.04 33.01 0.07
N ASP A 208 -0.99 33.53 1.29
CA ASP A 208 -2.18 33.71 2.13
C ASP A 208 -3.01 32.42 2.28
N ILE A 209 -2.34 31.32 2.65
CA ILE A 209 -2.99 30.02 2.84
C ILE A 209 -4.18 30.18 3.81
N ARG A 210 -5.34 29.67 3.38
CA ARG A 210 -6.61 29.75 4.13
C ARG A 210 -6.43 29.23 5.55
N HIS A 211 -7.06 29.87 6.51
CA HIS A 211 -6.94 29.54 7.94
C HIS A 211 -7.27 28.06 8.20
N GLN A 212 -8.36 27.57 7.62
CA GLN A 212 -8.78 26.17 7.76
C GLN A 212 -7.73 25.19 7.22
N ALA A 213 -7.12 25.48 6.07
CA ALA A 213 -6.06 24.63 5.51
C ALA A 213 -4.80 24.63 6.40
N ARG A 214 -4.41 25.81 6.93
CA ARG A 214 -3.30 25.93 7.88
C ARG A 214 -3.57 25.17 9.16
N ASP A 215 -4.75 25.33 9.76
CA ASP A 215 -5.13 24.62 10.99
C ASP A 215 -5.03 23.11 10.81
N THR A 216 -5.47 22.59 9.65
CA THR A 216 -5.35 21.18 9.30
C THR A 216 -3.88 20.76 9.17
N LEU A 217 -3.07 21.51 8.41
CA LEU A 217 -1.65 21.21 8.22
C LEU A 217 -0.84 21.28 9.51
N GLN A 218 -1.22 22.16 10.44
CA GLN A 218 -0.62 22.32 11.77
C GLN A 218 -1.14 21.30 12.80
N SER A 219 -2.03 20.39 12.40
CA SER A 219 -2.65 19.41 13.33
C SER A 219 -3.33 20.06 14.53
N ARG A 220 -3.97 21.21 14.32
CA ARG A 220 -4.51 22.04 15.40
C ARG A 220 -5.52 21.31 16.27
N ASP A 221 -6.36 20.48 15.65
CA ASP A 221 -7.36 19.70 16.38
C ASP A 221 -6.72 18.74 17.39
N ILE A 222 -5.61 18.11 17.02
CA ILE A 222 -4.86 17.21 17.91
C ILE A 222 -4.31 18.00 19.11
N TRP A 223 -3.64 19.12 18.85
CA TRP A 223 -3.05 19.93 19.90
C TRP A 223 -4.10 20.55 20.84
N THR A 224 -5.21 21.01 20.27
CA THR A 224 -6.33 21.55 21.07
C THR A 224 -6.97 20.47 21.96
N ALA A 225 -7.10 19.24 21.43
CA ALA A 225 -7.61 18.12 22.21
C ALA A 225 -6.67 17.77 23.38
N ILE A 226 -5.36 17.74 23.15
CA ILE A 226 -4.36 17.49 24.18
C ILE A 226 -4.38 18.60 25.24
N ASP A 227 -4.37 19.88 24.84
CA ASP A 227 -4.43 21.01 25.78
C ASP A 227 -5.71 20.98 26.62
N SER A 228 -6.83 20.58 26.01
CA SER A 228 -8.11 20.42 26.72
C SER A 228 -8.08 19.25 27.70
N ASP A 229 -7.44 18.14 27.35
CA ASP A 229 -7.31 16.96 28.20
C ASP A 229 -6.41 17.24 29.42
N LEU A 230 -5.31 17.97 29.22
CA LEU A 230 -4.40 18.41 30.29
C LEU A 230 -5.06 19.37 31.28
N ALA A 231 -6.12 20.08 30.88
CA ALA A 231 -6.89 20.98 31.74
C ALA A 231 -7.92 20.26 32.61
N LEU A 232 -8.18 18.95 32.37
CA LEU A 232 -9.12 18.14 33.14
C LEU A 232 -8.51 17.65 34.46
N THR A 233 -9.38 17.20 35.37
CA THR A 233 -8.91 16.51 36.58
C THR A 233 -8.32 15.14 36.23
N PRO A 234 -7.38 14.60 37.05
CA PRO A 234 -6.77 13.29 36.76
C PRO A 234 -7.77 12.14 36.63
N GLU A 235 -8.98 12.29 37.22
CA GLU A 235 -10.06 11.29 37.15
C GLU A 235 -10.81 11.34 35.82
N ASP A 236 -10.87 12.52 35.16
CA ASP A 236 -11.60 12.77 33.93
C ASP A 236 -10.68 12.80 32.69
N ALA A 237 -9.38 12.93 32.87
CA ALA A 237 -8.39 13.00 31.81
C ALA A 237 -8.28 11.65 31.07
N ARG A 238 -8.20 11.72 29.73
CA ARG A 238 -8.04 10.57 28.85
C ARG A 238 -6.57 10.20 28.61
N ASP A 239 -5.62 10.97 29.18
CA ASP A 239 -4.17 10.83 28.97
C ASP A 239 -3.80 10.86 27.47
N LEU A 240 -4.36 11.84 26.75
CA LEU A 240 -4.07 12.03 25.33
C LEU A 240 -2.60 12.40 25.14
N LYS A 241 -1.92 11.65 24.27
CA LYS A 241 -0.50 11.87 23.95
C LYS A 241 -0.35 12.49 22.57
N PRO A 242 0.65 13.36 22.38
CA PRO A 242 1.00 13.83 21.06
C PRO A 242 1.44 12.67 20.17
N PRO A 243 1.32 12.82 18.82
CA PRO A 243 1.96 11.90 17.90
C PRO A 243 3.46 11.80 18.19
N GLU A 244 4.06 10.61 18.03
CA GLU A 244 5.49 10.42 18.34
C GLU A 244 6.38 11.34 17.51
N PHE A 245 6.00 11.59 16.25
CA PHE A 245 6.71 12.51 15.36
C PHE A 245 5.79 13.62 14.85
N HIS A 246 6.27 14.85 14.90
CA HIS A 246 5.52 16.04 14.50
C HIS A 246 6.45 17.19 14.09
N ILE A 247 5.93 18.12 13.28
CA ILE A 247 6.66 19.30 12.78
C ILE A 247 6.71 20.48 13.75
N GLY A 248 6.17 20.33 14.95
CA GLY A 248 6.10 21.38 15.97
C GLY A 248 4.74 22.05 16.07
N ARG A 249 4.65 22.98 17.02
CA ARG A 249 3.43 23.75 17.33
C ARG A 249 3.62 25.22 17.03
N VAL A 250 2.57 25.87 16.56
CA VAL A 250 2.55 27.31 16.30
C VAL A 250 1.57 27.98 17.25
N GLN A 251 2.01 29.07 17.89
CA GLN A 251 1.18 29.85 18.79
C GLN A 251 0.11 30.63 18.02
N GLN A 252 -1.12 30.61 18.51
CA GLN A 252 -2.30 31.13 17.81
C GLN A 252 -2.21 32.63 17.45
N ASN A 253 -1.63 33.46 18.31
CA ASN A 253 -1.76 34.91 18.22
C ASN A 253 -0.62 35.62 17.47
N ASN A 254 0.53 35.00 17.28
CA ASN A 254 1.71 35.67 16.71
C ASN A 254 2.55 34.80 15.77
N SER A 255 2.07 33.61 15.39
CA SER A 255 2.79 32.67 14.53
C SER A 255 4.20 32.27 15.06
N ASN A 256 4.48 32.47 16.34
CA ASN A 256 5.70 31.99 16.96
C ASN A 256 5.65 30.47 17.08
N ILE A 257 6.79 29.84 16.85
CA ILE A 257 6.95 28.40 17.04
C ILE A 257 7.19 28.17 18.52
N LEU A 258 6.47 27.19 19.10
CA LEU A 258 6.64 26.79 20.49
C LEU A 258 7.77 25.77 20.58
N GLU A 259 8.74 26.00 21.46
CA GLU A 259 9.80 25.05 21.79
C GLU A 259 9.25 23.95 22.70
N GLY A 260 9.64 22.69 22.46
CA GLY A 260 9.36 21.57 23.34
C GLY A 260 10.25 21.56 24.57
N GLU A 261 10.04 20.60 25.47
CA GLU A 261 10.80 20.43 26.70
C GLU A 261 12.31 20.25 26.45
N ASP A 262 12.69 19.66 25.33
CA ASP A 262 14.07 19.38 24.91
C ASP A 262 14.74 20.57 24.17
N GLY A 263 14.08 21.72 24.07
CA GLY A 263 14.57 22.90 23.33
C GLY A 263 14.39 22.78 21.79
N ASN A 264 13.86 21.68 21.29
CA ASN A 264 13.51 21.51 19.89
C ASN A 264 12.03 21.83 19.68
N TYR A 265 11.71 22.47 18.54
CA TYR A 265 10.31 22.77 18.19
C TYR A 265 9.62 21.61 17.46
N ASP A 266 10.36 20.69 16.87
CA ASP A 266 9.86 19.53 16.15
C ASP A 266 10.45 18.21 16.69
N THR A 267 9.77 17.12 16.42
CA THR A 267 10.28 15.76 16.66
C THR A 267 10.16 14.98 15.37
N LEU A 268 11.28 14.79 14.67
CA LEU A 268 11.33 14.15 13.37
C LEU A 268 12.19 12.88 13.43
N PRO A 269 11.87 11.82 12.65
CA PRO A 269 12.71 10.62 12.60
C PRO A 269 14.01 10.82 11.81
N TRP A 270 14.26 12.00 11.24
CA TRP A 270 15.48 12.38 10.53
C TRP A 270 16.05 13.71 11.08
N THR A 271 17.26 14.02 10.67
CA THR A 271 17.96 15.26 11.01
C THR A 271 18.20 16.12 9.76
N SER A 272 18.56 17.38 9.93
CA SER A 272 18.91 18.31 8.84
C SER A 272 20.11 17.86 8.00
N ASP A 273 20.97 16.99 8.54
CA ASP A 273 22.15 16.46 7.86
C ASP A 273 21.84 15.24 6.96
N ASP A 274 20.63 14.71 7.06
CA ASP A 274 20.23 13.56 6.25
C ASP A 274 19.92 13.98 4.81
N GLU A 275 20.43 13.22 3.86
CA GLU A 275 19.99 13.36 2.46
C GLU A 275 18.49 13.04 2.34
N PRO A 276 17.75 13.72 1.42
CA PRO A 276 16.29 13.58 1.31
C PRO A 276 15.78 12.14 1.13
N ASN A 277 16.54 11.28 0.45
CA ASN A 277 16.21 9.86 0.32
C ASN A 277 16.39 9.10 1.63
N THR A 278 17.44 9.41 2.39
CA THR A 278 17.72 8.81 3.69
C THR A 278 16.69 9.26 4.72
N ALA A 279 16.33 10.53 4.71
CA ALA A 279 15.28 11.10 5.56
C ALA A 279 13.94 10.38 5.36
N PHE A 280 13.53 10.17 4.10
CA PHE A 280 12.31 9.44 3.81
C PHE A 280 12.37 7.97 4.24
N ARG A 281 13.51 7.30 4.07
CA ARG A 281 13.71 5.94 4.58
C ARG A 281 13.60 5.86 6.10
N LYS A 282 14.09 6.87 6.83
CA LYS A 282 13.94 6.96 8.30
C LYS A 282 12.48 7.15 8.68
N LEU A 283 11.73 7.98 7.96
CA LEU A 283 10.27 8.14 8.14
C LEU A 283 9.54 6.79 8.02
N VAL A 284 9.86 6.01 6.98
CA VAL A 284 9.25 4.67 6.79
C VAL A 284 9.69 3.70 7.90
N ARG A 285 10.95 3.71 8.30
CA ARG A 285 11.45 2.86 9.39
C ARG A 285 10.79 3.16 10.73
N ALA A 286 10.44 4.41 11.01
CA ALA A 286 9.76 4.80 12.23
C ALA A 286 8.46 4.02 12.47
N VAL A 287 7.70 3.75 11.41
CA VAL A 287 6.49 2.91 11.49
C VAL A 287 6.83 1.46 11.84
N TRP A 288 7.87 0.88 11.24
CA TRP A 288 8.27 -0.49 11.51
C TRP A 288 8.90 -0.67 12.88
N GLN A 289 9.56 0.36 13.43
CA GLN A 289 10.06 0.37 14.81
C GLN A 289 8.93 0.21 15.83
N GLN A 290 7.72 0.69 15.54
CA GLN A 290 6.57 0.44 16.42
C GLN A 290 6.24 -1.06 16.52
N VAL A 291 6.34 -1.77 15.40
CA VAL A 291 6.16 -3.24 15.39
C VAL A 291 7.23 -3.93 16.21
N ASP A 292 8.49 -3.51 16.08
CA ASP A 292 9.61 -4.08 16.83
C ASP A 292 9.48 -3.81 18.35
N ARG A 293 8.88 -2.68 18.74
CA ARG A 293 8.52 -2.33 20.14
C ARG A 293 7.30 -3.12 20.65
N GLY A 294 6.69 -3.98 19.84
CA GLY A 294 5.58 -4.84 20.24
C GLY A 294 4.19 -4.23 20.07
N ILE A 295 4.06 -3.07 19.41
CA ILE A 295 2.74 -2.49 19.10
C ILE A 295 2.08 -3.34 18.03
N PRO A 296 0.93 -3.97 18.33
CA PRO A 296 0.37 -5.00 17.44
C PRO A 296 -0.20 -4.43 16.13
N ASN A 297 -0.72 -3.22 16.13
CA ASN A 297 -1.38 -2.59 14.97
C ASN A 297 -1.05 -1.11 14.94
N PRO A 298 0.17 -0.73 14.52
CA PRO A 298 0.55 0.67 14.47
C PRO A 298 -0.29 1.42 13.43
N LYS A 299 -0.83 2.56 13.84
CA LYS A 299 -1.57 3.48 12.98
C LYS A 299 -0.75 4.73 12.73
N LEU A 300 -0.88 5.28 11.53
CA LEU A 300 -0.19 6.52 11.18
C LEU A 300 -0.62 7.70 12.07
N GLU A 301 -1.87 7.73 12.53
CA GLU A 301 -2.38 8.80 13.38
C GLU A 301 -1.74 8.85 14.78
N ASP A 302 -1.29 7.70 15.30
CA ASP A 302 -0.60 7.58 16.59
C ASP A 302 0.90 7.95 16.46
N ILE A 303 1.47 7.79 15.26
CA ILE A 303 2.89 7.95 14.99
C ILE A 303 3.20 9.35 14.46
N PHE A 304 2.36 9.87 13.57
CA PHE A 304 2.60 11.07 12.78
C PHE A 304 1.50 12.11 12.96
N ASP A 305 1.90 13.37 12.98
CA ASP A 305 0.97 14.50 12.84
C ASP A 305 0.32 14.53 11.43
N TYR A 306 -0.59 15.47 11.20
CA TYR A 306 -1.29 15.56 9.91
C TYR A 306 -0.33 15.80 8.73
N TYR A 307 0.68 16.66 8.90
CA TYR A 307 1.65 16.97 7.84
C TYR A 307 2.41 15.71 7.41
N LEU A 308 2.98 14.96 8.32
CA LEU A 308 3.72 13.72 8.03
C LEU A 308 2.82 12.65 7.43
N ARG A 309 1.57 12.54 7.90
CA ARG A 309 0.56 11.64 7.29
C ARG A 309 0.22 12.06 5.86
N MET A 310 0.06 13.36 5.60
CA MET A 310 -0.19 13.89 4.26
C MET A 310 0.98 13.56 3.32
N VAL A 311 2.22 13.75 3.75
CA VAL A 311 3.42 13.40 2.99
C VAL A 311 3.46 11.90 2.68
N TRP A 312 3.12 11.06 3.66
CA TRP A 312 3.00 9.61 3.48
C TRP A 312 1.94 9.25 2.42
N GLN A 313 0.74 9.82 2.53
CA GLN A 313 -0.36 9.59 1.60
C GLN A 313 -0.03 10.10 0.19
N LEU A 314 0.59 11.26 0.07
CA LEU A 314 1.04 11.80 -1.20
C LEU A 314 2.07 10.87 -1.87
N SER A 315 3.01 10.32 -1.10
CA SER A 315 4.02 9.38 -1.61
C SER A 315 3.42 8.07 -2.14
N LEU A 316 2.28 7.64 -1.61
CA LEU A 316 1.51 6.51 -2.15
C LEU A 316 0.76 6.87 -3.44
N ALA A 317 0.29 8.11 -3.56
CA ALA A 317 -0.60 8.53 -4.63
C ALA A 317 0.14 8.86 -5.95
N ILE A 318 1.34 9.43 -5.86
CA ILE A 318 2.13 9.88 -7.02
C ILE A 318 2.84 8.71 -7.74
N PRO A 319 3.25 8.89 -9.01
CA PRO A 319 4.05 7.92 -9.74
C PRO A 319 5.52 7.95 -9.27
N ALA A 320 5.77 7.50 -8.05
CA ALA A 320 7.08 7.43 -7.43
C ALA A 320 7.61 5.98 -7.33
N PRO A 321 8.94 5.75 -7.31
CA PRO A 321 9.52 4.43 -7.08
C PRO A 321 9.26 3.93 -5.66
N TYR A 322 9.42 2.63 -5.42
CA TYR A 322 9.32 2.05 -4.08
C TYR A 322 10.58 2.31 -3.24
N VAL A 323 10.41 2.57 -1.97
CA VAL A 323 11.51 2.85 -1.02
C VAL A 323 12.46 1.65 -0.85
N PHE A 324 11.94 0.41 -0.94
CA PHE A 324 12.71 -0.83 -0.79
C PHE A 324 12.66 -1.73 -2.03
N GLY A 325 12.25 -1.20 -3.16
CA GLY A 325 12.15 -1.92 -4.44
C GLY A 325 10.74 -2.39 -4.78
N ASN A 326 10.52 -2.58 -6.08
CA ASN A 326 9.24 -3.04 -6.63
C ASN A 326 9.10 -4.56 -6.43
N PRO A 327 7.96 -5.08 -5.93
CA PRO A 327 7.76 -6.50 -5.69
C PRO A 327 7.91 -7.38 -6.93
N PHE A 328 7.67 -6.85 -8.13
CA PHE A 328 7.90 -7.60 -9.38
C PHE A 328 9.39 -7.67 -9.79
N GLU A 329 10.23 -6.75 -9.30
CA GLU A 329 11.65 -6.61 -9.65
C GLU A 329 12.60 -7.02 -8.52
N LEU A 330 12.07 -7.37 -7.35
CA LEU A 330 12.89 -7.86 -6.24
C LEU A 330 13.27 -9.35 -6.43
N PRO A 331 14.50 -9.75 -6.06
CA PRO A 331 14.89 -11.16 -6.00
C PRO A 331 14.26 -11.82 -4.76
N LEU A 332 13.05 -12.35 -4.92
CA LEU A 332 12.23 -12.90 -3.84
C LEU A 332 12.47 -14.40 -3.59
N ASN A 333 13.46 -15.02 -4.26
CA ASN A 333 13.79 -16.42 -4.08
C ASN A 333 13.95 -16.76 -2.59
N ASN A 334 13.33 -17.84 -2.13
CA ASN A 334 13.32 -18.31 -0.74
C ASN A 334 12.77 -17.33 0.32
N ARG A 335 12.50 -16.07 -0.03
CA ARG A 335 11.94 -15.07 0.90
C ARG A 335 10.42 -15.11 0.97
N MET A 336 9.75 -15.48 -0.13
CA MET A 336 8.30 -15.59 -0.25
C MET A 336 7.89 -16.88 -0.94
N SER A 337 6.67 -17.35 -0.68
CA SER A 337 6.02 -18.37 -1.52
C SER A 337 5.32 -17.64 -2.67
N LEU A 338 5.62 -18.05 -3.92
CA LEU A 338 5.21 -17.32 -5.12
C LEU A 338 4.15 -18.09 -5.88
N PHE A 339 3.07 -17.39 -6.23
CA PHE A 339 1.94 -17.96 -6.98
C PHE A 339 1.53 -17.04 -8.11
N GLU A 340 1.24 -17.62 -9.27
CA GLU A 340 0.58 -16.93 -10.37
C GLU A 340 -0.93 -17.18 -10.29
N LEU A 341 -1.71 -16.10 -10.31
CA LEU A 341 -3.16 -16.13 -10.25
C LEU A 341 -3.74 -16.30 -11.64
N PRO A 342 -4.77 -17.13 -11.82
CA PRO A 342 -5.42 -17.29 -13.09
C PRO A 342 -6.26 -16.06 -13.46
N LYS A 343 -6.53 -15.92 -14.77
CA LYS A 343 -7.45 -14.92 -15.31
C LYS A 343 -8.91 -15.26 -14.97
N VAL A 344 -9.25 -16.54 -14.97
CA VAL A 344 -10.62 -17.06 -14.79
C VAL A 344 -10.78 -17.92 -13.54
N ALA A 345 -12.01 -18.04 -13.04
CA ALA A 345 -12.29 -18.69 -11.77
C ALA A 345 -12.16 -20.24 -11.80
N GLU A 346 -12.24 -20.85 -12.98
CA GLU A 346 -12.17 -22.30 -13.18
C GLU A 346 -10.73 -22.83 -13.00
N GLU A 347 -9.74 -22.00 -13.26
CA GLU A 347 -8.33 -22.36 -13.16
C GLU A 347 -7.81 -22.23 -11.74
N THR A 348 -6.73 -22.97 -11.43
CA THR A 348 -6.08 -22.93 -10.12
C THR A 348 -4.78 -22.11 -10.16
N PRO A 349 -4.43 -21.42 -9.07
CA PRO A 349 -3.14 -20.74 -8.97
C PRO A 349 -1.97 -21.70 -9.15
N VAL A 350 -0.96 -21.25 -9.89
CA VAL A 350 0.25 -22.02 -10.18
C VAL A 350 1.37 -21.55 -9.26
N GLU A 351 1.93 -22.46 -8.46
CA GLU A 351 3.11 -22.20 -7.65
C GLU A 351 4.36 -22.18 -8.55
N PHE A 352 5.25 -21.22 -8.32
CA PHE A 352 6.50 -21.12 -9.06
C PHE A 352 7.66 -20.70 -8.16
N THR A 353 8.87 -20.94 -8.63
CA THR A 353 10.12 -20.56 -7.95
C THR A 353 10.95 -19.69 -8.89
N LEU A 354 11.78 -18.84 -8.32
CA LEU A 354 12.76 -18.02 -9.05
C LEU A 354 14.15 -18.60 -8.82
N ALA A 355 15.00 -18.56 -9.83
CA ALA A 355 16.42 -18.82 -9.65
C ALA A 355 17.09 -17.64 -8.90
N ASP A 356 18.34 -17.82 -8.48
CA ASP A 356 19.07 -16.75 -7.81
C ASP A 356 19.18 -15.51 -8.73
N GLN A 357 18.83 -14.34 -8.18
CA GLN A 357 18.77 -13.05 -8.87
C GLN A 357 17.66 -12.90 -9.93
N GLU A 358 16.86 -13.92 -10.21
CA GLU A 358 15.68 -13.76 -11.05
C GLU A 358 14.56 -13.00 -10.34
N THR A 359 13.75 -12.33 -11.16
CA THR A 359 12.61 -11.52 -10.69
C THR A 359 11.31 -12.04 -11.29
N VAL A 360 10.18 -11.72 -10.66
CA VAL A 360 8.85 -12.07 -11.18
C VAL A 360 8.66 -11.48 -12.59
N ALA A 361 9.06 -10.22 -12.78
CA ALA A 361 8.92 -9.55 -14.07
C ALA A 361 9.69 -10.27 -15.20
N ALA A 362 10.91 -10.75 -14.93
CA ALA A 362 11.72 -11.45 -15.92
C ALA A 362 11.17 -12.86 -16.22
N THR A 363 10.71 -13.58 -15.18
CA THR A 363 10.31 -15.00 -15.31
C THR A 363 8.89 -15.17 -15.83
N ARG A 364 7.97 -14.25 -15.49
CA ARG A 364 6.53 -14.35 -15.80
C ARG A 364 6.02 -13.29 -16.75
N SER A 365 6.85 -12.32 -17.11
CA SER A 365 6.46 -11.16 -17.94
C SER A 365 5.28 -10.36 -17.35
N ILE A 366 5.14 -10.38 -16.02
CA ILE A 366 4.11 -9.65 -15.25
C ILE A 366 4.77 -8.46 -14.57
N GLY A 367 4.06 -7.35 -14.44
CA GLY A 367 4.52 -6.14 -13.76
C GLY A 367 5.06 -5.06 -14.69
N SER A 368 4.85 -5.19 -16.01
CA SER A 368 5.19 -4.13 -16.97
C SER A 368 4.43 -2.84 -16.69
N SER A 369 3.18 -2.94 -16.28
CA SER A 369 2.31 -1.81 -15.87
C SER A 369 2.73 -1.16 -14.55
N ALA A 370 3.51 -1.86 -13.73
CA ALA A 370 4.04 -1.37 -12.47
C ALA A 370 5.36 -0.61 -12.64
N LYS A 371 5.98 -0.67 -13.83
CA LYS A 371 7.20 0.06 -14.12
C LYS A 371 6.90 1.55 -14.19
N ILE A 372 7.49 2.27 -13.26
CA ILE A 372 7.48 3.73 -13.27
C ILE A 372 8.79 4.15 -13.90
N GLY A 373 8.73 5.13 -14.81
CA GLY A 373 9.95 5.76 -15.31
C GLY A 373 10.81 6.21 -14.12
N THR A 374 12.07 5.81 -14.10
CA THR A 374 13.00 6.13 -13.00
C THR A 374 13.31 7.62 -12.89
N ASP A 375 12.81 8.42 -13.82
CA ASP A 375 13.25 9.79 -14.04
C ASP A 375 12.34 10.84 -13.41
N PHE A 376 11.24 10.44 -12.75
CA PHE A 376 10.35 11.38 -12.07
C PHE A 376 10.61 11.37 -10.55
N HIS A 377 11.02 12.53 -10.02
CA HIS A 377 11.39 12.72 -8.63
C HIS A 377 10.61 13.87 -7.99
N VAL A 378 10.01 13.62 -6.86
CA VAL A 378 9.33 14.64 -6.06
C VAL A 378 10.10 14.86 -4.76
N LEU A 379 10.53 16.09 -4.55
CA LEU A 379 11.12 16.56 -3.29
C LEU A 379 10.05 17.35 -2.54
N PHE A 380 9.78 16.98 -1.32
CA PHE A 380 8.82 17.64 -0.44
C PHE A 380 9.55 18.12 0.81
N ASP A 381 9.81 19.40 0.92
CA ASP A 381 10.75 19.99 1.89
C ASP A 381 12.06 19.17 1.93
N ASP A 382 12.36 18.49 3.03
CA ASP A 382 13.60 17.72 3.22
C ASP A 382 13.49 16.27 2.72
N LEU A 383 12.37 15.86 2.13
CA LEU A 383 12.08 14.48 1.81
C LEU A 383 12.03 14.23 0.31
N LYS A 384 12.72 13.18 -0.17
CA LYS A 384 12.49 12.63 -1.52
C LYS A 384 11.41 11.56 -1.43
N LEU A 385 10.24 11.84 -2.02
CA LEU A 385 9.09 10.96 -1.92
C LEU A 385 9.32 9.64 -2.67
N THR A 386 9.06 8.54 -1.99
CA THR A 386 9.05 7.19 -2.54
C THR A 386 7.89 6.41 -1.92
N ARG A 387 7.41 5.36 -2.58
CA ARG A 387 6.29 4.57 -2.03
C ARG A 387 6.72 3.83 -0.77
N PRO A 388 6.08 4.06 0.39
CA PRO A 388 6.53 3.57 1.69
C PRO A 388 6.11 2.12 1.98
N LEU A 389 6.16 1.25 0.97
CA LEU A 389 5.81 -0.16 1.08
C LEU A 389 7.06 -1.02 1.28
N LYS A 390 6.99 -1.97 2.22
CA LYS A 390 8.07 -2.89 2.55
C LYS A 390 7.61 -4.32 2.27
N PHE A 391 8.38 -5.06 1.47
CA PHE A 391 8.06 -6.41 1.04
C PHE A 391 9.02 -7.46 1.62
N THR A 392 10.24 -7.07 1.94
CA THR A 392 11.30 -7.96 2.46
C THR A 392 11.69 -7.56 3.87
N ASP A 393 12.40 -8.44 4.57
CA ASP A 393 12.89 -8.22 5.93
C ASP A 393 11.78 -7.80 6.90
N LEU A 394 10.64 -8.49 6.79
CA LEU A 394 9.51 -8.29 7.68
C LEU A 394 9.84 -8.87 9.06
N PRO A 395 9.34 -8.26 10.16
CA PRO A 395 9.65 -8.71 11.51
C PRO A 395 9.15 -10.14 11.76
N ALA A 396 9.89 -10.87 12.59
CA ALA A 396 9.49 -12.19 13.04
C ALA A 396 8.17 -12.14 13.82
N THR A 397 7.32 -13.14 13.62
CA THR A 397 6.02 -13.24 14.29
C THR A 397 5.83 -14.63 14.88
N THR A 398 4.88 -14.75 15.81
CA THR A 398 4.44 -16.05 16.39
C THR A 398 3.48 -16.81 15.48
N HIS A 399 3.13 -16.27 14.30
CA HIS A 399 2.22 -16.92 13.36
C HIS A 399 2.81 -18.24 12.83
N ALA A 400 1.96 -19.27 12.65
CA ALA A 400 2.42 -20.59 12.17
C ALA A 400 3.04 -20.51 10.77
N VAL A 401 2.42 -19.74 9.87
CA VAL A 401 2.99 -19.43 8.56
C VAL A 401 3.87 -18.18 8.71
N LYS A 402 5.18 -18.35 8.69
CA LYS A 402 6.15 -17.26 8.85
C LYS A 402 6.54 -16.61 7.52
N LYS A 403 6.58 -17.42 6.46
CA LYS A 403 6.98 -16.99 5.13
C LYS A 403 5.81 -16.27 4.44
N PRO A 404 5.97 -15.01 3.99
CA PRO A 404 4.93 -14.30 3.25
C PRO A 404 4.58 -15.02 1.94
N ILE A 405 3.37 -14.76 1.44
CA ILE A 405 2.87 -15.29 0.18
C ILE A 405 2.66 -14.12 -0.77
N LEU A 406 3.31 -14.16 -1.93
CA LEU A 406 3.09 -13.24 -3.02
C LEU A 406 2.31 -13.95 -4.13
N ALA A 407 1.13 -13.47 -4.43
CA ALA A 407 0.33 -13.90 -5.55
C ALA A 407 0.30 -12.77 -6.60
N VAL A 408 0.68 -13.08 -7.84
CA VAL A 408 0.75 -12.11 -8.95
C VAL A 408 -0.20 -12.52 -10.05
N GLY A 409 -0.71 -11.56 -10.81
CA GLY A 409 -1.58 -11.82 -11.94
C GLY A 409 -1.48 -10.74 -13.00
N HIS A 410 -1.70 -11.15 -14.25
CA HIS A 410 -1.86 -10.27 -15.41
C HIS A 410 -3.19 -10.57 -16.07
N VAL A 411 -3.92 -9.52 -16.45
CA VAL A 411 -5.23 -9.63 -17.08
C VAL A 411 -5.31 -8.68 -18.25
N LEU A 412 -5.73 -9.23 -19.40
CA LEU A 412 -6.20 -8.49 -20.56
C LEU A 412 -7.62 -8.95 -20.88
N GLU A 413 -8.58 -8.02 -20.91
CA GLU A 413 -9.99 -8.26 -21.21
C GLU A 413 -10.46 -7.30 -22.29
N GLU A 414 -10.99 -7.84 -23.38
CA GLU A 414 -11.42 -7.06 -24.55
C GLU A 414 -12.91 -6.73 -24.55
N PHE A 415 -13.70 -7.35 -23.67
CA PHE A 415 -15.17 -7.20 -23.57
C PHE A 415 -15.89 -7.52 -24.89
N ASP A 416 -15.54 -8.65 -25.50
CA ASP A 416 -16.13 -9.11 -26.77
C ASP A 416 -17.65 -9.04 -26.77
N GLY A 417 -18.22 -8.46 -27.84
CA GLY A 417 -19.66 -8.33 -28.02
C GLY A 417 -20.31 -7.12 -27.30
N VAL A 418 -19.54 -6.31 -26.58
CA VAL A 418 -20.00 -5.05 -25.99
C VAL A 418 -19.32 -3.87 -26.70
N PRO A 419 -20.07 -2.93 -27.32
CA PRO A 419 -19.47 -1.76 -27.95
C PRO A 419 -18.58 -0.97 -26.98
N ALA A 420 -17.44 -0.42 -27.47
CA ALA A 420 -16.46 0.27 -26.66
C ALA A 420 -17.04 1.47 -25.90
N GLU A 421 -18.03 2.16 -26.46
CA GLU A 421 -18.78 3.27 -25.83
C GLU A 421 -19.53 2.85 -24.56
N PHE A 422 -19.90 1.57 -24.43
CA PHE A 422 -20.57 1.02 -23.24
C PHE A 422 -19.63 0.25 -22.32
N SER A 423 -18.60 -0.43 -22.86
CA SER A 423 -17.61 -1.16 -22.06
C SER A 423 -16.49 -0.27 -21.52
N GLY A 424 -16.17 0.84 -22.18
CA GLY A 424 -15.00 1.67 -21.95
C GLY A 424 -13.76 1.18 -22.71
N GLY A 425 -13.91 0.23 -23.66
CA GLY A 425 -12.83 -0.41 -24.41
C GLY A 425 -12.13 -1.52 -23.64
N PRO A 426 -10.93 -1.95 -24.09
CA PRO A 426 -10.17 -3.00 -23.43
C PRO A 426 -9.69 -2.58 -22.04
N LEU A 427 -9.55 -3.57 -21.16
CA LEU A 427 -9.00 -3.39 -19.82
C LEU A 427 -7.76 -4.28 -19.66
N GLU A 428 -6.62 -3.66 -19.33
CA GLU A 428 -5.39 -4.38 -19.05
C GLU A 428 -4.80 -3.93 -17.72
N PHE A 429 -4.40 -4.89 -16.87
CA PHE A 429 -3.73 -4.60 -15.61
C PHE A 429 -2.83 -5.73 -15.13
N ASP A 430 -1.80 -5.35 -14.38
CA ASP A 430 -1.02 -6.23 -13.54
C ASP A 430 -1.47 -6.08 -12.08
N ALA A 431 -1.30 -7.13 -11.29
CA ALA A 431 -1.64 -7.10 -9.88
C ALA A 431 -0.68 -7.91 -9.03
N TYR A 432 -0.51 -7.50 -7.79
CA TYR A 432 0.00 -8.36 -6.74
C TYR A 432 -0.91 -8.33 -5.52
N LEU A 433 -0.98 -9.47 -4.83
CA LEU A 433 -1.55 -9.61 -3.50
C LEU A 433 -0.47 -10.21 -2.60
N ILE A 434 -0.10 -9.51 -1.54
CA ILE A 434 0.82 -10.02 -0.53
C ILE A 434 0.03 -10.35 0.72
N TRP A 435 0.05 -11.62 1.10
CA TRP A 435 -0.30 -12.02 2.43
C TRP A 435 0.96 -12.06 3.29
N ALA A 436 0.94 -11.38 4.42
CA ALA A 436 2.02 -11.43 5.40
C ALA A 436 1.44 -11.55 6.81
N PRO A 437 2.14 -12.23 7.74
CA PRO A 437 1.67 -12.32 9.12
C PRO A 437 1.45 -10.97 9.78
N LYS A 438 2.19 -9.95 9.31
CA LYS A 438 2.12 -8.57 9.79
C LYS A 438 2.22 -7.59 8.64
N ILE A 439 1.27 -6.66 8.59
CA ILE A 439 1.26 -5.50 7.70
C ILE A 439 1.23 -4.24 8.56
N ALA A 440 2.16 -3.34 8.32
CA ALA A 440 2.27 -2.07 9.01
C ALA A 440 2.61 -0.94 8.01
N PRO A 441 2.00 0.22 8.19
CA PRO A 441 0.92 0.55 9.12
C PRO A 441 -0.41 -0.12 8.75
N THR A 442 -1.44 0.01 9.61
CA THR A 442 -2.78 -0.57 9.35
C THR A 442 -3.43 0.00 8.10
N GLU A 443 -3.08 1.22 7.72
CA GLU A 443 -3.54 1.92 6.51
C GLU A 443 -3.06 1.28 5.21
N HIS A 444 -2.09 0.35 5.27
CA HIS A 444 -1.67 -0.45 4.10
C HIS A 444 -2.45 -1.76 3.93
N GLN A 445 -3.38 -2.06 4.85
CA GLN A 445 -4.27 -3.22 4.74
C GLN A 445 -5.41 -2.90 3.78
N GLY A 446 -5.43 -3.54 2.60
CA GLY A 446 -6.43 -3.24 1.60
C GLY A 446 -5.95 -3.38 0.16
N VAL A 447 -6.74 -2.84 -0.76
CA VAL A 447 -6.41 -2.75 -2.18
C VAL A 447 -6.24 -1.29 -2.60
N LEU A 448 -5.17 -1.03 -3.36
CA LEU A 448 -4.90 0.25 -3.98
C LEU A 448 -4.92 0.10 -5.51
N VAL A 449 -5.75 0.89 -6.18
CA VAL A 449 -5.83 0.91 -7.64
C VAL A 449 -5.00 2.07 -8.18
N ARG A 450 -4.09 1.74 -9.10
CA ARG A 450 -3.23 2.71 -9.80
C ARG A 450 -3.59 2.76 -11.27
N VAL A 451 -3.87 3.95 -11.74
CA VAL A 451 -4.08 4.24 -13.17
C VAL A 451 -2.88 5.04 -13.64
N HIS A 452 -2.14 4.52 -14.62
CA HIS A 452 -0.91 5.13 -15.15
C HIS A 452 0.13 5.46 -14.04
N GLY A 453 0.25 4.55 -13.06
CA GLY A 453 1.18 4.70 -11.94
C GLY A 453 0.73 5.62 -10.80
N SER A 454 -0.36 6.36 -10.96
CA SER A 454 -0.92 7.26 -9.94
C SER A 454 -2.17 6.67 -9.30
N SER A 455 -2.49 7.08 -8.07
CA SER A 455 -3.74 6.73 -7.39
C SER A 455 -4.41 7.98 -6.83
N GLY A 456 -5.72 8.08 -6.98
CA GLY A 456 -6.54 9.09 -6.29
C GLY A 456 -7.04 8.61 -4.92
N THR A 457 -7.09 7.29 -4.71
CA THR A 457 -7.56 6.67 -3.48
C THR A 457 -6.40 6.24 -2.59
N LEU A 458 -6.71 5.97 -1.33
CA LEU A 458 -5.84 5.21 -0.42
C LEU A 458 -6.22 3.73 -0.46
N PHE A 459 -5.52 2.89 0.32
CA PHE A 459 -5.86 1.48 0.43
C PHE A 459 -7.30 1.29 0.94
N ASP A 460 -8.12 0.64 0.13
CA ASP A 460 -9.48 0.26 0.50
C ASP A 460 -9.45 -1.07 1.29
N SER A 461 -9.60 -0.95 2.60
CA SER A 461 -9.62 -2.11 3.52
C SER A 461 -10.85 -3.02 3.32
N THR A 462 -11.85 -2.57 2.57
CA THR A 462 -13.03 -3.39 2.21
C THR A 462 -12.78 -4.26 0.98
N PHE A 463 -11.64 -4.07 0.28
CA PHE A 463 -11.32 -4.77 -0.97
C PHE A 463 -12.47 -4.71 -1.98
N MET A 464 -12.92 -3.49 -2.30
CA MET A 464 -14.05 -3.24 -3.20
C MET A 464 -15.33 -3.96 -2.73
N ARG A 465 -15.66 -3.81 -1.44
CA ARG A 465 -16.84 -4.38 -0.79
C ARG A 465 -16.85 -5.91 -0.76
N TYR A 466 -15.68 -6.53 -0.57
CA TYR A 466 -15.59 -7.98 -0.42
C TYR A 466 -16.27 -8.46 0.86
N GLN A 467 -17.34 -9.24 0.72
CA GLN A 467 -18.09 -9.78 1.85
C GLN A 467 -17.52 -11.12 2.29
N VAL A 468 -16.94 -11.17 3.48
CA VAL A 468 -16.37 -12.40 4.07
C VAL A 468 -16.75 -12.51 5.54
N SER A 469 -16.99 -13.73 5.98
CA SER A 469 -17.18 -14.05 7.41
C SER A 469 -15.91 -13.86 8.26
N GLU A 470 -14.72 -13.87 7.65
CA GLU A 470 -13.43 -13.82 8.34
C GLU A 470 -12.66 -12.52 8.01
N GLN A 471 -13.18 -11.38 8.43
CA GLN A 471 -12.55 -10.05 8.20
C GLN A 471 -11.13 -9.95 8.74
N THR A 472 -10.78 -10.71 9.78
CA THR A 472 -9.44 -10.70 10.37
C THR A 472 -8.35 -11.12 9.39
N ARG A 473 -8.67 -11.96 8.39
CA ARG A 473 -7.70 -12.38 7.36
C ARG A 473 -7.38 -11.29 6.36
N LEU A 474 -8.32 -10.39 6.08
CA LEU A 474 -8.11 -9.27 5.18
C LEU A 474 -7.08 -8.27 5.72
N ARG A 475 -6.95 -8.17 7.05
CA ARG A 475 -5.95 -7.32 7.72
C ARG A 475 -4.50 -7.79 7.51
N GLN A 476 -4.30 -8.95 6.92
CA GLN A 476 -3.00 -9.52 6.59
C GLN A 476 -2.68 -9.44 5.10
N ILE A 477 -3.47 -8.67 4.32
CA ILE A 477 -3.32 -8.58 2.87
C ILE A 477 -3.11 -7.12 2.46
N THR A 478 -2.08 -6.90 1.64
CA THR A 478 -1.86 -5.68 0.87
C THR A 478 -1.92 -6.04 -0.60
N CYS A 479 -2.66 -5.26 -1.39
CA CYS A 479 -2.85 -5.47 -2.82
C CYS A 479 -2.68 -4.16 -3.58
N GLU A 480 -1.98 -4.18 -4.71
CA GLU A 480 -2.00 -3.10 -5.69
C GLU A 480 -2.40 -3.65 -7.06
N LEU A 481 -3.23 -2.90 -7.75
CA LEU A 481 -3.66 -3.13 -9.12
C LEU A 481 -3.10 -2.02 -10.00
N PHE A 482 -2.36 -2.37 -11.05
CA PHE A 482 -1.69 -1.42 -11.95
C PHE A 482 -2.37 -1.46 -13.31
N ILE A 483 -3.22 -0.50 -13.57
CA ILE A 483 -3.97 -0.38 -14.83
C ILE A 483 -3.08 0.27 -15.89
N SER A 484 -2.82 -0.44 -16.99
CA SER A 484 -2.10 0.04 -18.17
C SER A 484 -3.02 0.56 -19.26
N THR A 485 -4.20 -0.05 -19.39
CA THR A 485 -5.17 0.28 -20.45
C THR A 485 -6.58 0.28 -19.87
N GLY A 486 -7.37 1.27 -20.23
CA GLY A 486 -8.75 1.44 -19.80
C GLY A 486 -8.88 2.03 -18.39
N PHE A 487 -10.07 1.98 -17.82
CA PHE A 487 -10.45 2.43 -16.49
C PHE A 487 -10.64 3.95 -16.30
N GLU A 488 -10.18 4.80 -17.22
CA GLU A 488 -10.29 6.25 -17.10
C GLU A 488 -11.75 6.73 -17.02
N ALA A 489 -12.65 6.08 -17.76
CA ALA A 489 -14.09 6.37 -17.72
C ALA A 489 -14.78 5.89 -16.43
N ALA A 490 -14.14 5.01 -15.69
CA ALA A 490 -14.62 4.47 -14.43
C ALA A 490 -14.23 5.33 -13.21
N LEU A 491 -13.29 6.27 -13.39
CA LEU A 491 -12.92 7.22 -12.35
C LEU A 491 -13.92 8.37 -12.30
N ASN A 492 -14.33 8.75 -11.11
CA ASN A 492 -15.09 9.97 -10.90
C ASN A 492 -14.18 11.22 -11.08
N ILE A 493 -14.78 12.40 -11.13
CA ILE A 493 -14.09 13.68 -11.37
C ILE A 493 -12.99 13.94 -10.33
N ASP A 494 -13.24 13.57 -9.06
CA ASP A 494 -12.31 13.72 -7.94
C ASP A 494 -11.15 12.71 -7.98
N ARG A 495 -11.25 11.67 -8.81
CA ARG A 495 -10.36 10.52 -8.86
C ARG A 495 -10.20 9.76 -7.53
N GLU A 496 -10.93 10.19 -6.51
CA GLU A 496 -10.92 9.57 -5.18
C GLU A 496 -11.98 8.48 -5.03
N SER A 497 -12.81 8.29 -6.06
CA SER A 497 -13.89 7.30 -6.08
C SER A 497 -14.12 6.69 -7.46
N PHE A 498 -14.79 5.53 -7.48
CA PHE A 498 -15.07 4.77 -8.69
C PHE A 498 -16.56 4.74 -8.99
N ASN A 499 -16.90 4.73 -10.29
CA ASN A 499 -18.25 4.40 -10.73
C ASN A 499 -18.43 2.88 -10.67
N TYR A 500 -19.04 2.38 -9.61
CA TYR A 500 -19.26 0.94 -9.39
C TYR A 500 -20.21 0.27 -10.42
N ALA A 501 -20.92 1.04 -11.22
CA ALA A 501 -21.72 0.52 -12.33
C ALA A 501 -20.92 0.32 -13.63
N HIS A 502 -19.69 0.85 -13.70
CA HIS A 502 -18.85 0.74 -14.89
C HIS A 502 -18.33 -0.70 -15.09
N PRO A 503 -18.37 -1.26 -16.33
CA PRO A 503 -17.93 -2.62 -16.63
C PRO A 503 -16.53 -2.95 -16.12
N HIS A 504 -15.57 -2.04 -16.24
CA HIS A 504 -14.19 -2.20 -15.75
C HIS A 504 -14.14 -2.40 -14.23
N VAL A 505 -14.90 -1.61 -13.46
CA VAL A 505 -14.95 -1.74 -11.99
C VAL A 505 -15.59 -3.07 -11.59
N ILE A 506 -16.66 -3.45 -12.29
CA ILE A 506 -17.33 -4.74 -12.04
C ILE A 506 -16.37 -5.90 -12.31
N TYR A 507 -15.61 -5.85 -13.41
CA TYR A 507 -14.65 -6.90 -13.77
C TYR A 507 -13.53 -7.01 -12.75
N ILE A 508 -12.86 -5.88 -12.44
CA ILE A 508 -11.79 -5.83 -11.43
C ILE A 508 -12.29 -6.34 -10.08
N THR A 509 -13.48 -5.94 -9.66
CA THR A 509 -14.08 -6.39 -8.39
C THR A 509 -14.25 -7.90 -8.36
N LYS A 510 -14.79 -8.50 -9.43
CA LYS A 510 -14.97 -9.95 -9.54
C LYS A 510 -13.63 -10.69 -9.52
N TRP A 511 -12.66 -10.21 -10.31
CA TRP A 511 -11.32 -10.80 -10.35
C TRP A 511 -10.62 -10.70 -8.99
N LEU A 512 -10.65 -9.54 -8.35
CA LEU A 512 -10.05 -9.32 -7.02
C LEU A 512 -10.67 -10.27 -5.97
N HIS A 513 -12.00 -10.41 -5.97
CA HIS A 513 -12.70 -11.29 -5.04
C HIS A 513 -12.37 -12.77 -5.28
N MET A 514 -12.17 -13.17 -6.54
CA MET A 514 -11.64 -14.49 -6.88
C MET A 514 -10.21 -14.66 -6.37
N ALA A 515 -9.33 -13.71 -6.63
CA ALA A 515 -7.94 -13.72 -6.21
C ALA A 515 -7.79 -13.84 -4.67
N LEU A 516 -8.59 -13.09 -3.91
CA LEU A 516 -8.62 -13.17 -2.45
C LEU A 516 -9.03 -14.55 -1.93
N ARG A 517 -10.05 -15.18 -2.54
CA ARG A 517 -10.46 -16.55 -2.21
C ARG A 517 -9.34 -17.55 -2.49
N ARG A 518 -8.65 -17.41 -3.61
CA ARG A 518 -7.51 -18.28 -3.99
C ARG A 518 -6.35 -18.10 -3.00
N LEU A 519 -6.00 -16.85 -2.67
CA LEU A 519 -4.95 -16.55 -1.69
C LEU A 519 -5.27 -17.14 -0.31
N ALA A 520 -6.51 -17.03 0.15
CA ALA A 520 -6.96 -17.63 1.40
C ALA A 520 -6.86 -19.17 1.38
N THR A 521 -7.17 -19.80 0.25
CA THR A 521 -7.04 -21.26 0.07
C THR A 521 -5.56 -21.69 0.10
N ILE A 522 -4.68 -20.96 -0.58
CA ILE A 522 -3.22 -21.17 -0.57
C ILE A 522 -2.71 -21.10 0.87
N GLN A 523 -3.04 -20.04 1.60
CA GLN A 523 -2.61 -19.81 2.98
C GLN A 523 -3.07 -20.95 3.91
N LYS A 524 -4.33 -21.41 3.77
CA LYS A 524 -4.84 -22.55 4.53
C LYS A 524 -4.06 -23.84 4.22
N ARG A 525 -3.79 -24.14 2.94
CA ARG A 525 -3.01 -25.30 2.53
C ARG A 525 -1.62 -25.30 3.16
N ILE A 526 -0.88 -24.20 2.99
CA ILE A 526 0.46 -24.04 3.59
C ILE A 526 0.42 -24.21 5.11
N ALA A 527 -0.58 -23.63 5.79
CA ALA A 527 -0.71 -23.76 7.24
C ALA A 527 -0.98 -25.22 7.69
N VAL A 528 -1.74 -25.99 6.92
CA VAL A 528 -1.98 -27.42 7.18
C VAL A 528 -0.70 -28.23 6.97
N ASP A 529 0.02 -27.96 5.88
CA ASP A 529 1.27 -28.67 5.57
C ASP A 529 2.35 -28.42 6.63
N ILE A 530 2.54 -27.18 7.07
CA ILE A 530 3.46 -26.83 8.16
C ILE A 530 3.09 -27.57 9.46
N ARG A 531 1.81 -27.61 9.82
CA ARG A 531 1.36 -28.31 11.03
C ARG A 531 1.59 -29.81 10.94
N ARG A 532 1.39 -30.37 9.73
CA ARG A 532 1.63 -31.79 9.48
C ARG A 532 3.11 -32.12 9.64
N GLU A 533 3.99 -31.32 9.05
CA GLU A 533 5.44 -31.48 9.14
C GLU A 533 5.95 -31.32 10.57
N SER A 534 5.51 -30.26 11.28
CA SER A 534 5.89 -30.06 12.69
C SER A 534 5.48 -31.22 13.60
N ARG A 535 4.30 -31.84 13.33
CA ARG A 535 3.86 -33.03 14.10
C ARG A 535 4.70 -34.24 13.78
N LYS A 536 5.13 -34.37 12.51
CA LYS A 536 6.00 -35.48 12.10
C LYS A 536 7.36 -35.36 12.77
N VAL A 537 7.99 -34.19 12.71
CA VAL A 537 9.28 -33.91 13.35
C VAL A 537 9.20 -34.15 14.86
N ALA A 538 8.16 -33.67 15.53
CA ALA A 538 7.99 -33.91 16.97
C ALA A 538 7.80 -35.41 17.31
N ALA A 539 7.13 -36.16 16.43
CA ALA A 539 6.99 -37.62 16.62
C ALA A 539 8.33 -38.33 16.42
N ASP A 540 9.10 -37.98 15.39
CA ASP A 540 10.41 -38.51 15.08
C ASP A 540 11.41 -38.21 16.22
N GLU A 541 11.44 -36.98 16.75
CA GLU A 541 12.25 -36.58 17.90
C GLU A 541 11.89 -37.36 19.17
N GLN A 542 10.59 -37.58 19.41
CA GLN A 542 10.11 -38.37 20.54
C GLN A 542 10.56 -39.84 20.42
N GLU A 543 10.48 -40.42 19.23
CA GLU A 543 10.93 -41.77 18.97
C GLU A 543 12.44 -41.94 19.19
N GLU A 544 13.25 -40.99 18.69
CA GLU A 544 14.70 -40.99 18.91
C GLU A 544 15.07 -40.86 20.39
N MET A 545 14.34 -40.00 21.13
CA MET A 545 14.55 -39.83 22.57
C MET A 545 14.24 -41.13 23.32
N LEU A 546 13.13 -41.80 23.00
CA LEU A 546 12.78 -43.10 23.59
C LEU A 546 13.83 -44.16 23.28
N LYS A 547 14.28 -44.27 22.02
CA LYS A 547 15.35 -45.20 21.62
C LYS A 547 16.64 -44.95 22.40
N ARG A 548 17.03 -43.71 22.60
CA ARG A 548 18.23 -43.32 23.36
C ARG A 548 18.14 -43.79 24.82
N VAL A 549 17.03 -43.53 25.49
CA VAL A 549 16.79 -43.94 26.87
C VAL A 549 16.83 -45.48 27.01
N ILE A 550 16.23 -46.19 26.04
CA ILE A 550 16.22 -47.67 26.05
C ILE A 550 17.63 -48.21 25.88
N VAL A 551 18.38 -47.72 24.89
CA VAL A 551 19.75 -48.19 24.62
C VAL A 551 20.66 -47.92 25.81
N GLU A 552 20.56 -46.74 26.44
CA GLU A 552 21.34 -46.42 27.63
C GLU A 552 21.00 -47.32 28.83
N ALA A 553 19.71 -47.54 29.09
CA ALA A 553 19.29 -48.47 30.16
C ALA A 553 19.72 -49.92 29.88
N TRP A 554 19.58 -50.37 28.63
CA TRP A 554 19.98 -51.72 28.22
C TRP A 554 21.48 -51.92 28.36
N GLN A 555 22.33 -50.98 27.98
CA GLN A 555 23.78 -51.06 28.11
C GLN A 555 24.25 -51.06 29.56
N ASN A 556 23.52 -50.41 30.47
CA ASN A 556 23.90 -50.32 31.88
C ASN A 556 23.40 -51.51 32.75
N GLU A 557 22.21 -52.04 32.45
CA GLU A 557 21.51 -52.97 33.36
C GLU A 557 21.39 -54.40 32.80
N SER A 558 21.52 -54.60 31.47
CA SER A 558 21.42 -55.96 30.90
C SER A 558 22.70 -56.80 31.14
N GLU A 559 22.53 -58.05 31.45
CA GLU A 559 23.65 -59.00 31.59
C GLU A 559 24.43 -59.20 30.27
N ASP A 560 23.76 -59.12 29.14
CA ASP A 560 24.35 -59.17 27.78
C ASP A 560 24.46 -57.77 27.14
N GLN A 561 25.50 -57.03 27.50
CA GLN A 561 25.78 -55.67 27.06
C GLN A 561 26.00 -55.56 25.56
N GLY A 562 26.13 -56.64 24.81
CA GLY A 562 26.30 -56.65 23.35
C GLY A 562 25.04 -56.96 22.56
N ALA A 563 23.96 -57.33 23.22
CA ALA A 563 22.68 -57.65 22.55
C ALA A 563 21.83 -56.40 22.30
N GLU A 564 21.07 -56.43 21.24
CA GLU A 564 20.05 -55.40 20.97
C GLU A 564 18.82 -55.61 21.88
N PRO A 565 18.13 -54.50 22.30
CA PRO A 565 16.89 -54.62 23.05
C PRO A 565 15.85 -55.50 22.32
N PRO A 566 15.05 -56.33 23.07
CA PRO A 566 14.11 -57.23 22.45
C PRO A 566 13.07 -56.50 21.60
N SER A 567 12.66 -57.11 20.51
CA SER A 567 11.55 -56.59 19.74
C SER A 567 10.22 -56.84 20.45
N VAL A 568 9.28 -55.87 20.33
CA VAL A 568 7.97 -55.96 20.99
C VAL A 568 6.88 -55.84 19.93
N GLU A 569 5.99 -56.81 19.87
CA GLU A 569 4.87 -56.88 18.95
C GLU A 569 3.53 -56.91 19.70
N PHE A 570 2.55 -56.13 19.23
CA PHE A 570 1.17 -56.20 19.71
C PHE A 570 0.29 -56.78 18.60
N GLU A 571 -0.37 -57.92 18.87
CA GLU A 571 -1.20 -58.65 17.89
C GLU A 571 -2.69 -58.42 18.14
N ASP A 572 -3.45 -58.27 17.07
CA ASP A 572 -4.92 -58.32 17.09
C ASP A 572 -5.37 -59.81 17.11
N ALA A 573 -6.57 -60.08 17.62
CA ALA A 573 -7.07 -61.44 17.90
C ALA A 573 -7.24 -62.34 16.65
N GLU A 574 -7.09 -61.83 15.44
CA GLU A 574 -7.30 -62.54 14.17
C GLU A 574 -6.00 -62.97 13.46
N ASP A 575 -4.82 -62.57 13.94
CA ASP A 575 -3.55 -62.93 13.28
C ASP A 575 -3.17 -64.39 13.60
N GLN A 576 -3.11 -65.21 12.55
CA GLN A 576 -2.67 -66.60 12.63
C GLN A 576 -1.19 -66.65 13.06
N LEU A 577 -0.89 -67.58 14.02
CA LEU A 577 0.41 -67.86 14.61
C LEU A 577 1.56 -67.91 13.58
N THR A 578 2.25 -66.83 13.39
CA THR A 578 3.58 -66.83 12.76
C THR A 578 4.64 -67.24 13.80
N PRO A 579 5.67 -68.01 13.41
CA PRO A 579 6.69 -68.44 14.38
C PRO A 579 7.43 -67.22 14.97
N VAL A 580 7.52 -67.19 16.32
CA VAL A 580 8.17 -66.13 17.08
C VAL A 580 9.68 -66.21 16.86
N LYS A 581 10.30 -65.06 16.49
CA LYS A 581 11.76 -64.96 16.48
C LYS A 581 12.28 -64.98 17.94
N PRO A 582 13.41 -65.68 18.25
CA PRO A 582 14.02 -65.61 19.57
C PRO A 582 14.26 -64.09 19.92
N GLY A 583 13.94 -63.70 21.16
CA GLY A 583 14.12 -62.30 21.62
C GLY A 583 12.99 -61.37 21.27
N THR A 584 11.77 -61.88 20.99
CA THR A 584 10.59 -61.03 20.71
C THR A 584 9.52 -61.24 21.78
N TYR A 585 9.07 -60.15 22.41
CA TYR A 585 7.89 -60.15 23.27
C TYR A 585 6.62 -59.92 22.44
N ARG A 586 5.62 -60.78 22.68
CA ARG A 586 4.34 -60.70 21.99
C ARG A 586 3.20 -60.55 23.00
N PHE A 587 2.40 -59.50 22.82
CA PHE A 587 1.25 -59.21 23.68
C PHE A 587 -0.02 -59.09 22.87
N ARG A 588 -1.13 -59.57 23.43
CA ARG A 588 -2.45 -59.34 22.82
C ARG A 588 -2.90 -57.91 23.08
N ARG A 589 -3.41 -57.25 22.05
CA ARG A 589 -3.90 -55.86 22.14
C ARG A 589 -5.10 -55.74 23.08
N SER A 590 -6.09 -56.63 22.94
CA SER A 590 -7.36 -56.57 23.67
C SER A 590 -7.22 -56.43 25.18
N PRO A 591 -6.36 -57.22 25.91
CA PRO A 591 -6.20 -57.07 27.36
C PRO A 591 -5.52 -55.77 27.80
N ILE A 592 -4.70 -55.15 26.92
CA ILE A 592 -3.91 -53.96 27.25
C ILE A 592 -4.63 -52.67 26.83
N PHE A 593 -5.21 -52.64 25.64
CA PHE A 593 -5.82 -51.44 25.07
C PHE A 593 -7.35 -51.41 25.16
N GLY A 594 -8.00 -52.52 25.60
CA GLY A 594 -9.45 -52.64 25.64
C GLY A 594 -10.06 -53.02 24.28
N GLU A 595 -11.28 -53.52 24.29
CA GLU A 595 -12.07 -53.82 23.10
C GLU A 595 -12.61 -52.51 22.50
N SER A 596 -11.81 -51.78 21.78
CA SER A 596 -12.31 -50.72 20.90
C SER A 596 -12.20 -51.16 19.45
N GLU A 597 -13.32 -51.45 18.86
CA GLU A 597 -13.45 -51.76 17.44
C GLU A 597 -12.78 -50.71 16.56
N GLY A 598 -11.80 -51.12 15.79
CA GLY A 598 -11.65 -50.72 14.38
C GLY A 598 -11.03 -49.37 14.05
N GLN A 599 -10.56 -48.54 14.97
CA GLN A 599 -9.86 -47.30 14.59
C GLN A 599 -8.52 -47.17 15.34
N ARG A 600 -7.41 -47.49 14.64
CA ARG A 600 -6.07 -46.99 15.01
C ARG A 600 -6.12 -45.46 15.06
N THR A 601 -6.33 -44.88 16.22
CA THR A 601 -6.18 -43.45 16.44
C THR A 601 -4.70 -43.14 16.64
N ARG A 602 -4.19 -42.01 16.19
CA ARG A 602 -2.81 -41.53 16.41
C ARG A 602 -2.41 -41.53 17.91
N ARG A 603 -3.39 -41.43 18.81
CA ARG A 603 -3.19 -41.52 20.26
C ARG A 603 -2.80 -42.93 20.67
N ASN A 604 -3.37 -43.96 20.06
CA ASN A 604 -3.04 -45.34 20.27
C ASN A 604 -1.65 -45.68 19.75
N ASP A 605 -1.24 -45.15 18.58
CA ASP A 605 0.10 -45.39 18.02
C ASP A 605 1.21 -44.80 18.93
N SER A 606 1.04 -43.60 19.47
CA SER A 606 1.96 -42.97 20.40
C SER A 606 2.02 -43.72 21.75
N MET A 607 0.88 -44.22 22.24
CA MET A 607 0.80 -45.00 23.47
C MET A 607 1.49 -46.34 23.28
N GLU A 608 1.31 -46.99 22.16
CA GLU A 608 1.97 -48.25 21.81
C GLU A 608 3.49 -48.09 21.76
N GLN A 609 4.02 -47.01 21.19
CA GLN A 609 5.45 -46.72 21.19
C GLN A 609 6.00 -46.55 22.63
N LYS A 610 5.30 -45.84 23.50
CA LYS A 610 5.67 -45.67 24.90
C LYS A 610 5.66 -47.02 25.64
N LEU A 611 4.63 -47.82 25.43
CA LEU A 611 4.55 -49.16 26.05
C LEU A 611 5.65 -50.08 25.55
N ARG A 612 6.00 -50.10 24.27
CA ARG A 612 7.16 -50.84 23.73
C ARG A 612 8.44 -50.45 24.44
N ALA A 613 8.69 -49.14 24.60
CA ALA A 613 9.84 -48.61 25.31
C ALA A 613 9.88 -49.09 26.78
N ILE A 614 8.74 -49.03 27.45
CA ILE A 614 8.63 -49.49 28.86
C ILE A 614 8.84 -50.99 28.97
N ILE A 615 8.32 -51.80 28.04
CA ILE A 615 8.55 -53.26 28.00
C ILE A 615 10.04 -53.54 27.88
N GLN A 616 10.75 -52.87 26.99
CA GLN A 616 12.19 -53.02 26.82
C GLN A 616 12.98 -52.61 28.07
N LEU A 617 12.54 -51.53 28.75
CA LEU A 617 13.13 -51.15 30.06
C LEU A 617 12.88 -52.20 31.14
N LEU A 618 11.66 -52.68 31.27
CA LEU A 618 11.31 -53.71 32.26
C LEU A 618 12.06 -55.01 32.02
N ASP A 619 12.39 -55.33 30.78
CA ASP A 619 13.22 -56.48 30.44
C ASP A 619 14.69 -56.25 30.78
N ALA A 620 15.26 -55.07 30.51
CA ALA A 620 16.62 -54.70 30.88
C ALA A 620 16.88 -54.83 32.37
N PHE A 621 15.88 -54.58 33.21
CA PHE A 621 15.94 -54.80 34.68
C PHE A 621 15.45 -56.14 35.13
N GLU A 622 15.31 -57.16 34.26
CA GLU A 622 14.87 -58.54 34.51
C GLU A 622 13.48 -58.64 35.17
N ILE A 623 12.66 -57.57 35.19
CA ILE A 623 11.36 -57.57 35.86
C ILE A 623 10.36 -58.44 35.11
N LEU A 624 10.33 -58.40 33.78
CA LEU A 624 9.36 -59.15 32.97
C LEU A 624 9.57 -60.64 33.02
N GLN A 625 10.82 -61.11 33.12
CA GLN A 625 11.16 -62.51 33.12
C GLN A 625 10.66 -63.23 34.39
N ASN A 626 10.48 -62.50 35.49
CA ASN A 626 9.97 -63.00 36.77
C ASN A 626 8.44 -63.01 36.90
N LEU A 627 7.70 -62.54 35.84
CA LEU A 627 6.24 -62.46 35.84
C LEU A 627 5.62 -63.48 34.85
N THR A 628 4.48 -64.05 35.24
CA THR A 628 3.69 -64.87 34.33
C THR A 628 3.05 -63.99 33.23
N GLY A 629 2.74 -64.56 32.06
CA GLY A 629 2.15 -63.78 30.93
C GLY A 629 0.90 -63.00 31.33
N GLN A 630 0.02 -63.50 32.16
CA GLN A 630 -1.14 -62.78 32.69
C GLN A 630 -0.76 -61.58 33.59
N GLN A 631 0.31 -61.78 34.41
CA GLN A 631 0.83 -60.66 35.22
C GLN A 631 1.49 -59.55 34.39
N GLN A 632 2.21 -59.97 33.35
CA GLN A 632 2.79 -59.00 32.38
C GLN A 632 1.70 -58.16 31.70
N GLU A 633 0.66 -58.79 31.14
CA GLU A 633 -0.46 -58.09 30.51
C GLU A 633 -1.17 -57.13 31.48
N ARG A 634 -1.39 -57.56 32.73
CA ARG A 634 -2.02 -56.73 33.76
C ARG A 634 -1.13 -55.55 34.18
N LEU A 635 0.17 -55.74 34.29
CA LEU A 635 1.12 -54.67 34.56
C LEU A 635 1.10 -53.62 33.47
N LEU A 636 1.13 -54.05 32.20
CA LEU A 636 1.09 -53.15 31.05
C LEU A 636 -0.24 -52.39 30.94
N SER A 637 -1.37 -53.03 31.27
CA SER A 637 -2.65 -52.34 31.34
C SER A 637 -2.65 -51.26 32.42
N CYS A 638 -2.11 -51.53 33.61
CA CYS A 638 -2.00 -50.52 34.69
C CYS A 638 -1.07 -49.36 34.28
N ILE A 639 0.07 -49.64 33.64
CA ILE A 639 1.00 -48.61 33.13
C ILE A 639 0.31 -47.77 32.09
N ARG A 640 -0.44 -48.32 31.14
CA ARG A 640 -1.23 -47.58 30.18
C ARG A 640 -2.21 -46.63 30.86
N GLU A 641 -2.98 -47.11 31.84
CA GLU A 641 -3.93 -46.30 32.59
C GLU A 641 -3.25 -45.11 33.28
N ILE A 642 -2.08 -45.33 33.90
CA ILE A 642 -1.27 -44.25 34.50
C ILE A 642 -0.86 -43.21 33.44
N LEU A 643 -0.38 -43.65 32.27
CA LEU A 643 0.05 -42.77 31.18
C LEU A 643 -1.12 -42.02 30.53
N GLU A 644 -2.34 -42.55 30.63
CA GLU A 644 -3.56 -41.86 30.17
C GLU A 644 -4.05 -40.78 31.14
N ILE A 645 -3.78 -40.90 32.44
CA ILE A 645 -4.15 -39.92 33.48
C ILE A 645 -3.17 -38.74 33.49
N ALA A 646 -1.93 -38.94 33.09
CA ALA A 646 -0.95 -37.84 33.00
C ALA A 646 -1.31 -36.88 31.84
N PRO A 647 -1.39 -35.52 32.05
CA PRO A 647 -1.81 -34.55 31.07
C PRO A 647 -0.87 -34.42 29.87
#